data_2ba4c6abe58841b119537709fb2e4e08
#
_entry.id   2ba4c6abe58841b119537709fb2e4e08
#
_cell.length_a   1.000
_cell.length_b   1.000
_cell.length_c   1.000
_cell.angle_alpha   90.00
_cell.angle_beta   90.00
_cell.angle_gamma   90.00
#
_symmetry.space_group_name_H-M   'P 1'
#
loop_
_entity.id
_entity.type
_entity.pdbx_description
1 polymer ?
#
loop_
_entity_poly.entity_id
_entity_poly.type
_entity_poly.pdbx_seq_one_letter_code
_entity_poly.pdbx_strand_id
1 'polypeptide(L)'
;MRTGDLLDALLAGGRRADRMTHVRHLPAREGTRAPWPAWADPDVVRGYRTIGVAEPWEHQATAADAAWSGRHTVLSTSTGSGKSLAFWLPALTAARGAVAAGTLDPGRIETVSRRAGTLYLCPTKALAAGQHTALDQVLAAAGVRDVRVATCDGDTSLDERRWVQEYADLVLTNPDFLHFALLPQHRRWARLLGSLRYVVVDECHAFRGVFGAHVGLVLRRLRRIARSYGASPVFLLASATTSDPAASAARLIGVEPDEVTAVTVDASPAGRKTFVLWQPPLLPGADVPWTDLLPDEDPWATPVPPPSSATRPDAPGLPAPDDAWVVADPAFPAAPLTPPATSVPPTPSTPVGDATGRADDPAHPTSGPRGTGERVVTDPHDGPRRTATAEVADLLTDLVVVGARSLAFTRSRRAAESVASATRDHLRDVDPDLADTVSAYRGGYLPEERRALERAIRSGDLRALATTNALELGIDISGLDAVLVAGWPGTRVSLWQQAGRAGRAGADGLVALVAREDPLDTFLVHHPEAIFDAPVEATVFDTTNPYVLAPHLCAAAAELPLRSEELDMFGPSTLDLLTELVERGALRRRPSGWYWTHAEPATRLTDLRGSGGDPVRVVESVTGRLLGTVDAASADATVHDGAVYVHQGATYVVDELHLDDGVALVTRRDVDYGTWARWVTSTEIVSVDTEVAWGPVTWGFGAVDVTTQVLGYQRKRIPDLQVLGSTDLDLPARTLRTTAVWWTAPASVLETAGVAEEDAPGALHAAEHASIGLLPLLATCDRWDLGGLSTALHADTGHATVFVHDAYPGGAGFAEHGFRVGPVWLRATRDAIAACPCPSGCPACVQSPKCGNANNPLDKAAAVRLLDAVLAHAPTDDDPHATEQHPTQP
;
A
#
# COMPACT_ATOMS: atom_id res chain seq x y z
N MET A 1 -26.45 20.01 -10.45
CA MET A 1 -27.48 18.99 -10.72
C MET A 1 -27.96 18.43 -9.38
N ARG A 2 -29.21 17.99 -9.22
CA ARG A 2 -29.66 17.37 -7.96
C ARG A 2 -29.12 15.95 -7.88
N THR A 3 -28.72 15.50 -6.70
CA THR A 3 -28.17 14.15 -6.50
C THR A 3 -29.19 13.04 -6.87
N GLY A 4 -30.50 13.34 -6.73
CA GLY A 4 -31.58 12.44 -7.19
C GLY A 4 -31.54 12.20 -8.69
N ASP A 5 -31.35 13.26 -9.50
CA ASP A 5 -31.31 13.16 -10.97
C ASP A 5 -30.08 12.30 -11.40
N LEU A 6 -28.95 12.37 -10.63
CA LEU A 6 -27.77 11.55 -10.89
C LEU A 6 -28.00 10.08 -10.55
N LEU A 7 -28.67 9.80 -9.43
CA LEU A 7 -29.02 8.45 -9.04
C LEU A 7 -29.99 7.81 -10.05
N ASP A 8 -30.99 8.57 -10.50
CA ASP A 8 -31.92 8.12 -11.52
C ASP A 8 -31.24 7.80 -12.85
N ALA A 9 -30.19 8.57 -13.22
CA ALA A 9 -29.34 8.27 -14.37
C ALA A 9 -28.61 6.94 -14.21
N LEU A 10 -27.97 6.69 -13.06
CA LEU A 10 -27.29 5.41 -12.80
C LEU A 10 -28.25 4.23 -12.86
N LEU A 11 -29.47 4.39 -12.32
CA LEU A 11 -30.50 3.36 -12.33
C LEU A 11 -31.14 3.13 -13.71
N ALA A 12 -30.84 3.96 -14.71
CA ALA A 12 -31.36 3.88 -16.07
C ALA A 12 -32.91 3.73 -16.10
N GLY A 13 -33.62 4.55 -15.30
CA GLY A 13 -35.04 4.48 -15.14
C GLY A 13 -35.55 3.22 -14.42
N GLY A 14 -34.75 2.70 -13.50
CA GLY A 14 -35.08 1.52 -12.67
C GLY A 14 -34.63 0.18 -13.27
N ARG A 15 -34.11 0.15 -14.50
CA ARG A 15 -33.65 -1.10 -15.15
C ARG A 15 -32.43 -1.76 -14.50
N ARG A 16 -31.67 -1.03 -13.69
CA ARG A 16 -30.49 -1.49 -12.96
C ARG A 16 -30.69 -1.47 -11.44
N ALA A 17 -31.95 -1.43 -10.98
CA ALA A 17 -32.26 -1.36 -9.55
C ALA A 17 -31.77 -2.61 -8.77
N ASP A 18 -31.73 -3.76 -9.44
CA ASP A 18 -31.23 -5.04 -8.93
C ASP A 18 -29.72 -5.06 -8.64
N ARG A 19 -28.98 -4.13 -9.23
CA ARG A 19 -27.50 -4.03 -9.03
C ARG A 19 -27.12 -3.19 -7.80
N MET A 20 -28.06 -2.38 -7.31
CA MET A 20 -27.86 -1.53 -6.15
C MET A 20 -28.15 -2.32 -4.87
N THR A 21 -27.10 -2.63 -4.09
CA THR A 21 -27.24 -3.40 -2.83
C THR A 21 -27.61 -2.52 -1.64
N HIS A 22 -27.12 -1.25 -1.62
CA HIS A 22 -27.37 -0.33 -0.52
C HIS A 22 -27.27 1.14 -0.96
N VAL A 23 -28.03 2.01 -0.29
CA VAL A 23 -27.91 3.47 -0.40
C VAL A 23 -27.79 4.08 1.00
N ARG A 24 -26.74 4.88 1.21
CA ARG A 24 -26.52 5.64 2.44
C ARG A 24 -26.50 7.13 2.15
N HIS A 25 -27.33 7.88 2.86
CA HIS A 25 -27.32 9.34 2.81
C HIS A 25 -26.55 9.89 4.01
N LEU A 26 -25.41 10.53 3.75
CA LEU A 26 -24.67 11.26 4.76
C LEU A 26 -25.21 12.70 4.82
N PRO A 27 -25.63 13.19 5.99
CA PRO A 27 -26.24 14.51 6.13
C PRO A 27 -25.22 15.62 5.86
N ALA A 28 -25.71 16.78 5.42
CA ALA A 28 -24.91 17.98 5.38
C ALA A 28 -24.52 18.38 6.81
N ARG A 29 -23.33 18.97 6.95
CA ARG A 29 -22.82 19.48 8.23
C ARG A 29 -22.52 20.97 8.08
N GLU A 30 -22.98 21.76 9.02
CA GLU A 30 -22.56 23.16 9.14
C GLU A 30 -21.14 23.26 9.74
N GLY A 31 -20.38 24.28 9.32
CA GLY A 31 -19.03 24.47 9.83
C GLY A 31 -19.04 25.35 11.09
N THR A 32 -18.17 25.03 12.05
CA THR A 32 -17.93 25.83 13.27
C THR A 32 -16.61 26.58 13.13
N ARG A 33 -16.66 27.91 13.25
CA ARG A 33 -15.49 28.80 13.17
C ARG A 33 -14.97 29.16 14.55
N ALA A 34 -13.67 29.45 14.62
CA ALA A 34 -13.03 30.01 15.80
C ALA A 34 -12.36 31.33 15.47
N PRO A 35 -12.19 32.25 16.44
CA PRO A 35 -11.43 33.46 16.23
C PRO A 35 -9.96 33.15 15.87
N TRP A 36 -9.33 34.04 15.13
CA TRP A 36 -7.89 33.94 14.88
C TRP A 36 -7.12 33.97 16.21
N PRO A 37 -6.14 33.04 16.41
CA PRO A 37 -5.31 33.04 17.63
C PRO A 37 -4.57 34.38 17.81
N ALA A 38 -4.51 34.86 19.06
CA ALA A 38 -3.89 36.15 19.37
C ALA A 38 -2.37 36.19 19.07
N TRP A 39 -1.71 35.05 19.02
CA TRP A 39 -0.29 34.92 18.69
C TRP A 39 -0.02 34.95 17.17
N ALA A 40 -1.06 34.80 16.33
CA ALA A 40 -0.89 34.73 14.87
C ALA A 40 -0.38 36.08 14.32
N ASP A 41 0.59 36.04 13.41
CA ASP A 41 1.13 37.24 12.76
C ASP A 41 0.02 37.97 11.98
N PRO A 42 -0.18 39.28 12.24
CA PRO A 42 -1.27 40.04 11.62
C PRO A 42 -1.21 40.10 10.08
N ASP A 43 -0.02 40.07 9.50
CA ASP A 43 0.12 40.08 8.05
C ASP A 43 -0.27 38.72 7.46
N VAL A 44 0.11 37.62 8.11
CA VAL A 44 -0.29 36.28 7.72
C VAL A 44 -1.82 36.14 7.80
N VAL A 45 -2.44 36.58 8.89
CA VAL A 45 -3.91 36.64 9.05
C VAL A 45 -4.56 37.46 7.92
N ARG A 46 -3.98 38.64 7.60
CA ARG A 46 -4.48 39.44 6.48
C ARG A 46 -4.40 38.71 5.15
N GLY A 47 -3.30 37.94 4.92
CA GLY A 47 -3.14 37.12 3.72
C GLY A 47 -4.27 36.09 3.60
N TYR A 48 -4.53 35.33 4.64
CA TYR A 48 -5.64 34.35 4.66
C TYR A 48 -7.01 35.02 4.44
N ARG A 49 -7.27 36.15 5.08
CA ARG A 49 -8.52 36.91 4.87
C ARG A 49 -8.68 37.38 3.43
N THR A 50 -7.58 37.82 2.80
CA THR A 50 -7.59 38.27 1.41
C THR A 50 -7.91 37.15 0.42
N ILE A 51 -7.50 35.92 0.70
CA ILE A 51 -7.84 34.76 -0.13
C ILE A 51 -9.18 34.11 0.26
N GLY A 52 -10.00 34.79 1.12
CA GLY A 52 -11.38 34.37 1.42
C GLY A 52 -11.56 33.56 2.72
N VAL A 53 -10.52 33.39 3.53
CA VAL A 53 -10.63 32.74 4.86
C VAL A 53 -10.90 33.79 5.91
N ALA A 54 -12.18 34.07 6.19
CA ALA A 54 -12.58 35.09 7.18
C ALA A 54 -12.09 34.75 8.59
N GLU A 55 -12.29 33.49 9.01
CA GLU A 55 -11.88 32.91 10.26
C GLU A 55 -11.55 31.40 10.07
N PRO A 56 -10.61 30.83 10.85
CA PRO A 56 -10.31 29.41 10.78
C PRO A 56 -11.48 28.57 11.27
N TRP A 57 -11.53 27.30 10.86
CA TRP A 57 -12.39 26.31 11.49
C TRP A 57 -11.84 25.96 12.89
N GLU A 58 -12.71 25.57 13.81
CA GLU A 58 -12.35 25.29 15.20
C GLU A 58 -11.20 24.25 15.29
N HIS A 59 -11.24 23.16 14.52
CA HIS A 59 -10.18 22.16 14.51
C HIS A 59 -8.82 22.73 14.01
N GLN A 60 -8.84 23.70 13.08
CA GLN A 60 -7.64 24.36 12.59
C GLN A 60 -7.00 25.23 13.67
N ALA A 61 -7.82 26.03 14.37
CA ALA A 61 -7.34 26.88 15.45
C ALA A 61 -6.81 26.05 16.62
N THR A 62 -7.56 25.01 17.03
CA THR A 62 -7.16 24.11 18.13
C THR A 62 -5.82 23.42 17.85
N ALA A 63 -5.63 22.89 16.65
CA ALA A 63 -4.37 22.23 16.28
C ALA A 63 -3.21 23.25 16.18
N ALA A 64 -3.46 24.44 15.64
CA ALA A 64 -2.46 25.49 15.58
C ALA A 64 -2.04 25.98 16.97
N ASP A 65 -2.99 26.13 17.91
CA ASP A 65 -2.72 26.52 19.31
C ASP A 65 -1.89 25.47 20.04
N ALA A 66 -2.23 24.17 19.88
CA ALA A 66 -1.47 23.07 20.46
C ALA A 66 -0.01 23.08 19.96
N ALA A 67 0.20 23.20 18.66
CA ALA A 67 1.53 23.26 18.05
C ALA A 67 2.31 24.52 18.46
N TRP A 68 1.65 25.67 18.55
CA TRP A 68 2.29 26.92 19.00
C TRP A 68 2.76 26.84 20.43
N SER A 69 1.99 26.15 21.30
CA SER A 69 2.35 25.88 22.70
C SER A 69 3.48 24.85 22.89
N GLY A 70 3.99 24.27 21.80
CA GLY A 70 5.12 23.33 21.82
C GLY A 70 4.73 21.85 21.92
N ARG A 71 3.46 21.50 21.80
CA ARG A 71 3.00 20.10 21.82
C ARG A 71 3.04 19.49 20.41
N HIS A 72 3.51 18.25 20.30
CA HIS A 72 3.31 17.47 19.07
C HIS A 72 1.82 17.34 18.81
N THR A 73 1.39 17.48 17.57
CA THR A 73 -0.03 17.55 17.25
C THR A 73 -0.35 16.71 16.03
N VAL A 74 -1.40 15.90 16.11
CA VAL A 74 -1.95 15.20 14.95
C VAL A 74 -3.37 15.69 14.68
N LEU A 75 -3.60 16.13 13.44
CA LEU A 75 -4.90 16.56 12.94
C LEU A 75 -5.47 15.46 12.05
N SER A 76 -6.46 14.72 12.57
CA SER A 76 -7.10 13.60 11.92
C SER A 76 -8.56 13.94 11.57
N THR A 77 -8.76 14.60 10.43
CA THR A 77 -10.06 15.09 9.96
C THR A 77 -10.28 14.75 8.49
N SER A 78 -11.51 14.87 8.00
CA SER A 78 -11.89 14.50 6.64
C SER A 78 -11.05 15.22 5.57
N THR A 79 -10.99 14.64 4.37
CA THR A 79 -10.32 15.26 3.23
C THR A 79 -11.05 16.53 2.82
N GLY A 80 -10.28 17.60 2.57
CA GLY A 80 -10.85 18.90 2.20
C GLY A 80 -11.30 19.79 3.36
N SER A 81 -11.09 19.38 4.63
CA SER A 81 -11.36 20.18 5.82
C SER A 81 -10.42 21.39 6.00
N GLY A 82 -9.44 21.56 5.11
CA GLY A 82 -8.50 22.69 5.15
C GLY A 82 -7.36 22.52 6.16
N LYS A 83 -6.94 21.28 6.45
CA LYS A 83 -5.85 20.95 7.41
C LYS A 83 -4.59 21.81 7.26
N SER A 84 -4.29 22.26 6.05
CA SER A 84 -3.08 23.04 5.74
C SER A 84 -2.95 24.33 6.56
N LEU A 85 -4.05 25.02 6.87
CA LEU A 85 -4.02 26.20 7.71
C LEU A 85 -3.50 25.90 9.12
N ALA A 86 -3.86 24.76 9.69
CA ALA A 86 -3.48 24.37 11.05
C ALA A 86 -1.96 24.27 11.22
N PHE A 87 -1.22 23.85 10.19
CA PHE A 87 0.23 23.78 10.27
C PHE A 87 0.94 24.98 9.63
N TRP A 88 0.38 25.63 8.60
CA TRP A 88 1.02 26.79 8.01
C TRP A 88 0.88 28.07 8.85
N LEU A 89 -0.21 28.25 9.60
CA LEU A 89 -0.39 29.43 10.45
C LEU A 89 0.73 29.56 11.50
N PRO A 90 1.03 28.53 12.33
CA PRO A 90 2.14 28.61 13.29
C PRO A 90 3.50 28.66 12.59
N ALA A 91 3.70 27.95 11.48
CA ALA A 91 4.95 27.92 10.74
C ALA A 91 5.31 29.29 10.15
N LEU A 92 4.38 29.96 9.46
CA LEU A 92 4.57 31.27 8.88
C LEU A 92 4.75 32.36 9.97
N THR A 93 3.95 32.30 11.04
CA THR A 93 4.08 33.23 12.17
C THR A 93 5.47 33.09 12.82
N ALA A 94 5.95 31.86 13.03
CA ALA A 94 7.27 31.62 13.59
C ALA A 94 8.42 32.08 12.66
N ALA A 95 8.27 31.87 11.35
CA ALA A 95 9.25 32.32 10.37
C ALA A 95 9.35 33.86 10.29
N ARG A 96 8.28 34.60 10.63
CA ARG A 96 8.26 36.03 10.70
C ARG A 96 8.74 36.60 12.05
N GLY A 97 8.55 35.85 13.14
CA GLY A 97 9.04 36.25 14.46
C GLY A 97 10.56 36.16 14.55
N ALA A 98 11.22 37.16 15.15
CA ALA A 98 12.59 37.01 15.60
C ALA A 98 12.59 35.91 16.69
N VAL A 99 13.37 34.84 16.54
CA VAL A 99 13.61 33.91 17.64
C VAL A 99 14.27 34.71 18.76
N ALA A 100 13.55 34.92 19.87
CA ALA A 100 14.14 35.54 21.05
C ALA A 100 15.36 34.68 21.42
N ALA A 101 16.55 35.28 21.34
CA ALA A 101 17.78 34.61 21.68
C ALA A 101 17.64 34.10 23.11
N GLY A 102 17.53 32.78 23.30
CA GLY A 102 17.67 32.19 24.61
C GLY A 102 18.97 32.69 25.21
N THR A 103 18.94 32.97 26.51
CA THR A 103 20.07 33.47 27.32
C THR A 103 21.38 32.81 26.91
N LEU A 104 22.14 33.50 26.08
CA LEU A 104 23.47 33.11 25.65
C LEU A 104 24.48 33.52 26.73
N ASP A 105 25.34 32.56 27.03
CA ASP A 105 26.56 32.76 27.85
C ASP A 105 27.31 34.02 27.36
N PRO A 106 27.69 35.00 28.28
CA PRO A 106 28.25 36.31 27.88
C PRO A 106 29.58 36.27 27.13
N GLY A 107 30.11 35.10 26.80
CA GLY A 107 31.36 34.93 26.06
C GLY A 107 31.26 34.49 24.60
N ARG A 108 30.06 34.31 24.02
CA ARG A 108 29.91 33.90 22.61
C ARG A 108 29.41 35.05 21.72
N ILE A 109 30.28 35.45 20.79
CA ILE A 109 30.11 36.50 19.83
C ILE A 109 29.04 36.13 18.78
N GLU A 110 28.16 37.12 18.47
CA GLU A 110 27.20 37.25 17.38
C GLU A 110 25.95 36.34 17.43
N THR A 111 24.91 36.94 18.00
CA THR A 111 23.51 36.57 17.80
C THR A 111 23.04 36.96 16.41
N VAL A 112 23.28 36.12 15.41
CA VAL A 112 22.48 36.20 14.20
C VAL A 112 21.09 35.76 14.60
N SER A 113 20.11 36.65 14.56
CA SER A 113 18.69 36.33 14.73
C SER A 113 18.30 35.33 13.64
N ARG A 114 18.29 34.05 13.98
CA ARG A 114 17.89 32.99 13.04
C ARG A 114 16.37 32.89 13.02
N ARG A 115 15.78 33.01 11.84
CA ARG A 115 14.35 32.79 11.65
C ARG A 115 14.04 31.31 11.93
N ALA A 116 12.85 31.03 12.45
CA ALA A 116 12.42 29.66 12.68
C ALA A 116 12.24 28.92 11.34
N GLY A 117 12.93 27.80 11.20
CA GLY A 117 12.82 26.94 10.02
C GLY A 117 11.66 25.96 10.16
N THR A 118 11.08 25.57 9.02
CA THR A 118 10.07 24.51 8.92
C THR A 118 10.45 23.54 7.83
N LEU A 119 10.33 22.25 8.13
CA LEU A 119 10.45 21.15 7.19
C LEU A 119 9.08 20.52 6.96
N TYR A 120 8.62 20.45 5.73
CA TYR A 120 7.37 19.82 5.35
C TYR A 120 7.65 18.54 4.58
N LEU A 121 7.05 17.45 5.02
CA LEU A 121 7.19 16.12 4.45
C LEU A 121 5.84 15.59 3.97
N CYS A 122 5.82 15.05 2.77
CA CYS A 122 4.65 14.39 2.22
C CYS A 122 5.05 13.20 1.32
N PRO A 123 4.12 12.27 1.05
CA PRO A 123 4.43 11.06 0.28
C PRO A 123 4.73 11.31 -1.20
N THR A 124 4.25 12.41 -1.78
CA THR A 124 4.35 12.68 -3.23
C THR A 124 4.87 14.08 -3.55
N LYS A 125 5.66 14.19 -4.63
CA LYS A 125 6.15 15.49 -5.14
C LYS A 125 5.00 16.43 -5.57
N ALA A 126 3.90 15.88 -6.08
CA ALA A 126 2.74 16.65 -6.52
C ALA A 126 2.08 17.39 -5.34
N LEU A 127 1.97 16.73 -4.17
CA LEU A 127 1.44 17.34 -2.96
C LEU A 127 2.34 18.48 -2.48
N ALA A 128 3.67 18.29 -2.48
CA ALA A 128 4.62 19.36 -2.13
C ALA A 128 4.49 20.57 -3.05
N ALA A 129 4.39 20.36 -4.37
CA ALA A 129 4.20 21.42 -5.35
C ALA A 129 2.87 22.18 -5.16
N GLY A 130 1.78 21.45 -4.86
CA GLY A 130 0.48 22.05 -4.54
C GLY A 130 0.52 22.91 -3.29
N GLN A 131 1.16 22.44 -2.22
CA GLN A 131 1.34 23.22 -0.99
C GLN A 131 2.24 24.44 -1.20
N HIS A 132 3.30 24.32 -2.01
CA HIS A 132 4.14 25.45 -2.36
C HIS A 132 3.33 26.56 -3.05
N THR A 133 2.52 26.21 -4.06
CA THR A 133 1.66 27.15 -4.76
C THR A 133 0.66 27.84 -3.82
N ALA A 134 0.06 27.08 -2.89
CA ALA A 134 -0.87 27.62 -1.90
C ALA A 134 -0.18 28.61 -0.93
N LEU A 135 1.05 28.30 -0.50
CA LEU A 135 1.86 29.19 0.34
C LEU A 135 2.20 30.49 -0.39
N ASP A 136 2.60 30.42 -1.67
CA ASP A 136 2.89 31.60 -2.48
C ASP A 136 1.68 32.53 -2.59
N GLN A 137 0.47 31.97 -2.74
CA GLN A 137 -0.76 32.74 -2.77
C GLN A 137 -1.02 33.46 -1.44
N VAL A 138 -0.85 32.77 -0.30
CA VAL A 138 -1.02 33.37 1.02
C VAL A 138 0.01 34.49 1.26
N LEU A 139 1.29 34.23 0.98
CA LEU A 139 2.38 35.18 1.17
C LEU A 139 2.22 36.43 0.27
N ALA A 140 1.83 36.22 -1.00
CA ALA A 140 1.56 37.33 -1.92
C ALA A 140 0.38 38.20 -1.45
N ALA A 141 -0.72 37.56 -1.02
CA ALA A 141 -1.90 38.22 -0.47
C ALA A 141 -1.61 38.94 0.86
N ALA A 142 -0.69 38.40 1.67
CA ALA A 142 -0.19 39.00 2.90
C ALA A 142 0.77 40.20 2.64
N GLY A 143 1.34 40.33 1.43
CA GLY A 143 2.43 41.25 1.11
C GLY A 143 3.76 40.88 1.79
N VAL A 144 3.92 39.63 2.20
CA VAL A 144 5.12 39.09 2.88
C VAL A 144 6.13 38.65 1.81
N ARG A 145 7.31 39.25 1.78
CA ARG A 145 8.39 38.94 0.83
C ARG A 145 9.66 38.43 1.50
N ASP A 146 9.68 38.40 2.80
CA ASP A 146 10.84 38.10 3.61
C ASP A 146 10.87 36.64 4.08
N VAL A 147 9.82 35.84 3.90
CA VAL A 147 9.77 34.42 4.12
C VAL A 147 10.02 33.67 2.81
N ARG A 148 11.03 32.79 2.79
CA ARG A 148 11.46 32.06 1.61
C ARG A 148 11.01 30.61 1.68
N VAL A 149 10.17 30.25 0.73
CA VAL A 149 9.63 28.87 0.59
C VAL A 149 10.30 28.19 -0.60
N ALA A 150 10.64 26.94 -0.49
CA ALA A 150 11.19 26.15 -1.58
C ALA A 150 10.79 24.70 -1.51
N THR A 151 10.58 24.07 -2.65
CA THR A 151 10.57 22.61 -2.79
C THR A 151 12.00 22.12 -3.00
N CYS A 152 12.34 20.97 -2.41
CA CYS A 152 13.64 20.34 -2.61
C CYS A 152 13.49 18.82 -2.59
N ASP A 153 13.74 18.20 -3.72
CA ASP A 153 13.63 16.76 -3.91
C ASP A 153 14.73 16.21 -4.84
N GLY A 154 14.60 14.96 -5.30
CA GLY A 154 15.58 14.32 -6.17
C GLY A 154 15.80 15.03 -7.51
N ASP A 155 14.78 15.75 -8.01
CA ASP A 155 14.82 16.42 -9.32
C ASP A 155 15.37 17.87 -9.21
N THR A 156 15.54 18.40 -7.99
CA THR A 156 16.05 19.75 -7.75
C THR A 156 17.52 19.85 -8.20
N SER A 157 17.83 20.81 -9.06
CA SER A 157 19.18 21.05 -9.56
C SER A 157 20.18 21.37 -8.44
N LEU A 158 21.47 21.15 -8.67
CA LEU A 158 22.50 21.40 -7.66
C LEU A 158 22.57 22.87 -7.22
N ASP A 159 22.35 23.80 -8.14
CA ASP A 159 22.42 25.24 -7.83
C ASP A 159 21.18 25.70 -7.04
N GLU A 160 20.00 25.23 -7.42
CA GLU A 160 18.78 25.45 -6.63
C GLU A 160 18.90 24.84 -5.23
N ARG A 161 19.44 23.61 -5.13
CA ARG A 161 19.67 22.95 -3.85
C ARG A 161 20.61 23.75 -2.94
N ARG A 162 21.68 24.35 -3.50
CA ARG A 162 22.59 25.23 -2.74
C ARG A 162 21.83 26.46 -2.24
N TRP A 163 21.03 27.09 -3.10
CA TRP A 163 20.21 28.23 -2.72
C TRP A 163 19.25 27.88 -1.59
N VAL A 164 18.56 26.72 -1.66
CA VAL A 164 17.66 26.25 -0.62
C VAL A 164 18.40 26.05 0.72
N GLN A 165 19.58 25.42 0.70
CA GLN A 165 20.41 25.22 1.87
C GLN A 165 20.81 26.51 2.57
N GLU A 166 21.10 27.55 1.78
CA GLU A 166 21.57 28.83 2.30
C GLU A 166 20.44 29.77 2.72
N TYR A 167 19.29 29.73 2.03
CA TYR A 167 18.32 30.82 2.16
C TYR A 167 16.92 30.39 2.56
N ALA A 168 16.45 29.17 2.21
CA ALA A 168 15.05 28.81 2.45
C ALA A 168 14.72 28.70 3.93
N ASP A 169 13.61 29.28 4.36
CA ASP A 169 13.07 29.22 5.71
C ASP A 169 12.09 28.02 5.85
N LEU A 170 11.31 27.77 4.81
CA LEU A 170 10.40 26.63 4.70
C LEU A 170 10.86 25.74 3.55
N VAL A 171 11.10 24.44 3.83
CA VAL A 171 11.54 23.47 2.84
C VAL A 171 10.50 22.35 2.74
N LEU A 172 9.95 22.17 1.54
CA LEU A 172 8.97 21.13 1.23
C LEU A 172 9.69 19.98 0.50
N THR A 173 9.54 18.75 1.00
CA THR A 173 10.28 17.60 0.52
C THR A 173 9.53 16.29 0.76
N ASN A 174 10.22 15.16 0.53
CA ASN A 174 9.72 13.81 0.76
C ASN A 174 10.71 12.96 1.60
N PRO A 175 10.28 11.81 2.14
CA PRO A 175 11.14 10.95 2.95
C PRO A 175 12.40 10.46 2.23
N ASP A 176 12.30 10.18 0.92
CA ASP A 176 13.44 9.74 0.11
C ASP A 176 14.56 10.78 0.10
N PHE A 177 14.22 12.05 -0.13
CA PHE A 177 15.21 13.13 -0.12
C PHE A 177 15.86 13.31 1.27
N LEU A 178 15.07 13.16 2.35
CA LEU A 178 15.62 13.16 3.70
C LEU A 178 16.67 12.04 3.85
N HIS A 179 16.30 10.81 3.50
CA HIS A 179 17.13 9.64 3.67
C HIS A 179 18.42 9.69 2.85
N PHE A 180 18.30 9.96 1.54
CA PHE A 180 19.43 9.85 0.60
C PHE A 180 20.26 11.13 0.46
N ALA A 181 19.72 12.31 0.81
CA ALA A 181 20.39 13.58 0.53
C ALA A 181 20.56 14.48 1.76
N LEU A 182 19.50 14.75 2.53
CA LEU A 182 19.55 15.72 3.60
C LEU A 182 20.34 15.19 4.81
N LEU A 183 19.94 14.04 5.36
CA LEU A 183 20.54 13.48 6.58
C LEU A 183 22.00 13.10 6.40
N PRO A 184 22.43 12.41 5.31
CA PRO A 184 23.85 12.13 5.09
C PRO A 184 24.70 13.39 4.91
N GLN A 185 24.13 14.46 4.39
CA GLN A 185 24.80 15.74 4.19
C GLN A 185 24.35 16.81 5.18
N HIS A 186 23.91 16.44 6.37
CA HIS A 186 23.32 17.32 7.38
C HIS A 186 24.14 18.57 7.67
N ARG A 187 25.48 18.51 7.53
CA ARG A 187 26.37 19.65 7.72
C ARG A 187 26.08 20.81 6.77
N ARG A 188 25.67 20.52 5.53
CA ARG A 188 25.27 21.53 4.56
C ARG A 188 23.90 22.13 4.90
N TRP A 189 23.09 21.42 5.68
CA TRP A 189 21.76 21.82 6.13
C TRP A 189 21.77 22.39 7.56
N ALA A 190 22.96 22.60 8.14
CA ALA A 190 23.13 23.03 9.55
C ALA A 190 22.32 24.29 9.89
N ARG A 191 22.16 25.24 8.95
CA ARG A 191 21.34 26.45 9.14
C ARG A 191 19.86 26.09 9.39
N LEU A 192 19.26 25.30 8.51
CA LEU A 192 17.86 24.86 8.62
C LEU A 192 17.68 23.98 9.87
N LEU A 193 18.54 22.97 10.03
CA LEU A 193 18.45 22.02 11.14
C LEU A 193 18.63 22.68 12.51
N GLY A 194 19.50 23.70 12.63
CA GLY A 194 19.72 24.43 13.88
C GLY A 194 18.64 25.47 14.19
N SER A 195 17.81 25.83 13.21
CA SER A 195 16.65 26.74 13.39
C SER A 195 15.29 26.01 13.33
N LEU A 196 15.30 24.68 13.16
CA LEU A 196 14.12 23.87 12.90
C LEU A 196 13.16 23.91 14.09
N ARG A 197 12.02 24.59 13.91
CA ARG A 197 10.97 24.71 14.91
C ARG A 197 9.81 23.75 14.66
N TYR A 198 9.47 23.52 13.39
CA TYR A 198 8.38 22.65 13.01
C TYR A 198 8.81 21.63 11.97
N VAL A 199 8.31 20.41 12.15
CA VAL A 199 8.32 19.35 11.12
C VAL A 199 6.86 19.01 10.85
N VAL A 200 6.40 19.32 9.65
CA VAL A 200 5.07 18.97 9.19
C VAL A 200 5.14 17.61 8.47
N VAL A 201 4.30 16.67 8.83
CA VAL A 201 4.18 15.37 8.19
C VAL A 201 2.77 15.24 7.64
N ASP A 202 2.60 15.58 6.37
CA ASP A 202 1.29 15.60 5.73
C ASP A 202 0.93 14.26 5.11
N GLU A 203 -0.37 13.92 5.14
CA GLU A 203 -0.93 12.62 4.72
C GLU A 203 -0.21 11.44 5.38
N CYS A 204 0.05 11.54 6.69
CA CYS A 204 0.87 10.56 7.44
C CYS A 204 0.28 9.15 7.48
N HIS A 205 -1.03 8.97 7.22
CA HIS A 205 -1.65 7.66 7.04
C HIS A 205 -1.14 6.88 5.81
N ALA A 206 -0.49 7.56 4.86
CA ALA A 206 0.16 6.90 3.73
C ALA A 206 1.45 6.16 4.14
N PHE A 207 2.00 6.46 5.33
CA PHE A 207 3.19 5.81 5.88
C PHE A 207 2.78 4.57 6.67
N ARG A 208 2.61 3.44 5.98
CA ARG A 208 2.16 2.15 6.51
C ARG A 208 3.08 1.02 6.06
N GLY A 209 2.97 -0.15 6.69
CA GLY A 209 3.79 -1.32 6.39
C GLY A 209 5.29 -1.01 6.48
N VAL A 210 6.08 -1.66 5.66
CA VAL A 210 7.55 -1.48 5.63
C VAL A 210 7.94 -0.03 5.31
N PHE A 211 7.23 0.63 4.37
CA PHE A 211 7.50 2.04 4.07
C PHE A 211 7.24 2.95 5.28
N GLY A 212 6.18 2.70 6.04
CA GLY A 212 5.90 3.41 7.30
C GLY A 212 6.98 3.22 8.35
N ALA A 213 7.50 1.99 8.48
CA ALA A 213 8.61 1.68 9.37
C ALA A 213 9.89 2.46 8.99
N HIS A 214 10.24 2.47 7.72
CA HIS A 214 11.37 3.26 7.21
C HIS A 214 11.19 4.76 7.49
N VAL A 215 10.02 5.34 7.20
CA VAL A 215 9.75 6.76 7.45
C VAL A 215 9.86 7.07 8.95
N GLY A 216 9.32 6.22 9.82
CA GLY A 216 9.45 6.36 11.26
C GLY A 216 10.92 6.42 11.72
N LEU A 217 11.78 5.59 11.17
CA LEU A 217 13.23 5.59 11.48
C LEU A 217 13.96 6.80 10.87
N VAL A 218 13.56 7.26 9.69
CA VAL A 218 14.06 8.52 9.09
C VAL A 218 13.71 9.72 9.99
N LEU A 219 12.49 9.78 10.53
CA LEU A 219 12.07 10.85 11.44
C LEU A 219 12.81 10.81 12.78
N ARG A 220 13.12 9.62 13.33
CA ARG A 220 13.97 9.49 14.54
C ARG A 220 15.37 10.00 14.27
N ARG A 221 15.98 9.66 13.12
CA ARG A 221 17.29 10.17 12.71
C ARG A 221 17.27 11.68 12.53
N LEU A 222 16.20 12.25 11.93
CA LEU A 222 16.03 13.70 11.82
C LEU A 222 15.99 14.38 13.20
N ARG A 223 15.20 13.85 14.14
CA ARG A 223 15.14 14.36 15.53
C ARG A 223 16.53 14.35 16.19
N ARG A 224 17.24 13.25 16.06
CA ARG A 224 18.60 13.09 16.58
C ARG A 224 19.55 14.15 16.00
N ILE A 225 19.56 14.32 14.68
CA ILE A 225 20.41 15.30 14.01
C ILE A 225 20.01 16.73 14.39
N ALA A 226 18.73 17.06 14.43
CA ALA A 226 18.25 18.39 14.85
C ALA A 226 18.69 18.72 16.29
N ARG A 227 18.60 17.74 17.22
CA ARG A 227 19.09 17.88 18.61
C ARG A 227 20.59 18.18 18.64
N SER A 228 21.40 17.57 17.79
CA SER A 228 22.84 17.85 17.73
C SER A 228 23.17 19.27 17.30
N TYR A 229 22.25 19.93 16.60
CA TYR A 229 22.34 21.36 16.23
C TYR A 229 21.61 22.29 17.22
N GLY A 230 21.10 21.74 18.35
CA GLY A 230 20.42 22.50 19.40
C GLY A 230 18.94 22.79 19.13
N ALA A 231 18.32 22.15 18.14
CA ALA A 231 16.90 22.27 17.85
C ALA A 231 16.10 21.09 18.40
N SER A 232 14.89 21.38 18.89
CA SER A 232 13.89 20.40 19.29
C SER A 232 12.56 20.72 18.59
N PRO A 233 12.38 20.23 17.35
CA PRO A 233 11.23 20.60 16.56
C PRO A 233 9.94 19.99 17.10
N VAL A 234 8.84 20.75 16.98
CA VAL A 234 7.47 20.27 17.19
C VAL A 234 6.99 19.61 15.90
N PHE A 235 6.42 18.42 16.02
CA PHE A 235 5.84 17.70 14.91
C PHE A 235 4.35 18.03 14.77
N LEU A 236 3.95 18.38 13.55
CA LEU A 236 2.57 18.62 13.13
C LEU A 236 2.23 17.57 12.08
N LEU A 237 1.41 16.60 12.46
CA LEU A 237 1.00 15.53 11.56
C LEU A 237 -0.41 15.81 11.05
N ALA A 238 -0.62 15.62 9.76
CA ALA A 238 -1.95 15.70 9.16
C ALA A 238 -2.31 14.35 8.54
N SER A 239 -3.50 13.88 8.84
CA SER A 239 -4.02 12.60 8.39
C SER A 239 -5.47 12.73 7.94
N ALA A 240 -5.95 11.82 7.11
CA ALA A 240 -7.36 11.48 7.11
C ALA A 240 -7.73 10.85 8.47
N THR A 241 -9.02 10.61 8.70
CA THR A 241 -9.49 9.91 9.91
C THR A 241 -8.76 8.57 10.10
N THR A 242 -8.30 8.31 11.33
CA THR A 242 -7.65 7.05 11.74
C THR A 242 -8.22 6.61 13.08
N SER A 243 -8.15 5.32 13.40
CA SER A 243 -8.71 4.75 14.63
C SER A 243 -8.03 5.28 15.90
N ASP A 244 -6.71 5.38 15.89
CA ASP A 244 -5.90 5.88 17.01
C ASP A 244 -4.83 6.84 16.51
N PRO A 245 -5.18 8.12 16.30
CA PRO A 245 -4.27 9.08 15.70
C PRO A 245 -3.09 9.44 16.62
N ALA A 246 -3.28 9.51 17.95
CA ALA A 246 -2.22 9.86 18.88
C ALA A 246 -1.15 8.77 18.94
N ALA A 247 -1.53 7.51 19.12
CA ALA A 247 -0.60 6.39 19.19
C ALA A 247 0.11 6.17 17.84
N SER A 248 -0.62 6.27 16.72
CA SER A 248 -0.02 6.15 15.38
C SER A 248 1.01 7.26 15.10
N ALA A 249 0.70 8.50 15.45
CA ALA A 249 1.62 9.63 15.32
C ALA A 249 2.83 9.48 16.25
N ALA A 250 2.63 9.11 17.50
CA ALA A 250 3.67 8.89 18.48
C ALA A 250 4.66 7.81 18.02
N ARG A 251 4.15 6.66 17.57
CA ARG A 251 4.95 5.57 17.00
C ARG A 251 5.74 6.03 15.77
N LEU A 252 5.14 6.85 14.89
CA LEU A 252 5.82 7.34 13.68
C LEU A 252 6.99 8.27 14.04
N ILE A 253 6.82 9.20 14.99
CA ILE A 253 7.86 10.16 15.37
C ILE A 253 8.77 9.68 16.52
N GLY A 254 8.46 8.54 17.15
CA GLY A 254 9.23 7.95 18.24
C GLY A 254 9.15 8.76 19.55
N VAL A 255 7.94 9.02 20.02
CA VAL A 255 7.63 9.65 21.32
C VAL A 255 6.54 8.85 22.00
N GLU A 256 6.23 9.19 23.27
CA GLU A 256 5.10 8.58 23.97
C GLU A 256 3.76 9.17 23.48
N PRO A 257 2.65 8.40 23.50
CA PRO A 257 1.34 8.86 23.02
C PRO A 257 0.80 10.10 23.75
N ASP A 258 1.11 10.29 25.02
CA ASP A 258 0.70 11.43 25.84
C ASP A 258 1.42 12.75 25.48
N GLU A 259 2.54 12.67 24.75
CA GLU A 259 3.22 13.82 24.17
C GLU A 259 2.52 14.37 22.92
N VAL A 260 1.54 13.63 22.36
CA VAL A 260 0.83 13.99 21.13
C VAL A 260 -0.60 14.45 21.43
N THR A 261 -0.94 15.65 21.00
CA THR A 261 -2.32 16.15 21.03
C THR A 261 -3.04 15.73 19.76
N ALA A 262 -4.12 14.93 19.88
CA ALA A 262 -4.95 14.55 18.75
C ALA A 262 -6.16 15.50 18.61
N VAL A 263 -6.36 16.02 17.39
CA VAL A 263 -7.54 16.80 17.01
C VAL A 263 -8.31 16.00 15.96
N THR A 264 -9.46 15.44 16.36
CA THR A 264 -10.22 14.44 15.58
C THR A 264 -11.58 14.94 15.11
N VAL A 265 -12.11 15.99 15.77
CA VAL A 265 -13.41 16.56 15.44
C VAL A 265 -13.27 17.47 14.22
N ASP A 266 -13.90 17.12 13.11
CA ASP A 266 -13.91 17.94 11.91
C ASP A 266 -15.00 19.01 11.99
N ALA A 267 -14.61 20.26 12.18
CA ALA A 267 -15.49 21.43 12.25
C ALA A 267 -15.71 22.12 10.87
N SER A 268 -15.29 21.53 9.76
CA SER A 268 -15.54 22.11 8.43
C SER A 268 -16.95 21.81 7.92
N PRO A 269 -17.55 22.64 7.06
CA PRO A 269 -18.83 22.34 6.44
C PRO A 269 -18.68 21.20 5.42
N ALA A 270 -19.73 20.39 5.31
CA ALA A 270 -19.83 19.36 4.31
C ALA A 270 -21.23 19.34 3.68
N GLY A 271 -21.31 19.19 2.35
CA GLY A 271 -22.57 18.96 1.65
C GLY A 271 -23.09 17.55 1.92
N ARG A 272 -24.38 17.33 1.63
CA ARG A 272 -24.96 16.00 1.68
C ARG A 272 -24.28 15.09 0.66
N LYS A 273 -23.95 13.85 1.07
CA LYS A 273 -23.43 12.84 0.14
C LYS A 273 -24.36 11.63 0.09
N THR A 274 -24.64 11.18 -1.11
CA THR A 274 -25.34 9.92 -1.35
C THR A 274 -24.34 8.89 -1.79
N PHE A 275 -24.17 7.85 -0.98
CA PHE A 275 -23.36 6.68 -1.32
C PHE A 275 -24.25 5.57 -1.85
N VAL A 276 -23.81 4.94 -2.93
CA VAL A 276 -24.43 3.77 -3.53
C VAL A 276 -23.43 2.64 -3.50
N LEU A 277 -23.81 1.50 -2.95
CA LEU A 277 -23.08 0.25 -3.08
C LEU A 277 -23.70 -0.54 -4.22
N TRP A 278 -22.84 -1.02 -5.12
CA TRP A 278 -23.25 -1.54 -6.41
C TRP A 278 -22.57 -2.86 -6.72
N GLN A 279 -23.35 -3.89 -7.06
CA GLN A 279 -22.84 -5.18 -7.50
C GLN A 279 -23.16 -5.39 -8.98
N PRO A 280 -22.15 -5.58 -9.85
CA PRO A 280 -22.39 -5.88 -11.26
C PRO A 280 -23.21 -7.16 -11.44
N PRO A 281 -24.00 -7.26 -12.53
CA PRO A 281 -24.87 -8.41 -12.78
C PRO A 281 -24.06 -9.66 -13.15
N LEU A 282 -24.66 -10.83 -12.94
CA LEU A 282 -24.21 -12.07 -13.55
C LEU A 282 -24.42 -12.02 -15.07
N LEU A 283 -23.46 -12.51 -15.83
CA LEU A 283 -23.56 -12.59 -17.28
C LEU A 283 -24.23 -13.92 -17.67
N PRO A 284 -25.19 -13.93 -18.60
CA PRO A 284 -25.77 -15.16 -19.10
C PRO A 284 -24.68 -15.97 -19.81
N GLY A 285 -24.54 -17.25 -19.48
CA GLY A 285 -23.47 -18.12 -19.95
C GLY A 285 -23.41 -18.24 -21.49
N ALA A 286 -22.21 -18.50 -22.00
CA ALA A 286 -21.79 -18.95 -23.33
C ALA A 286 -21.48 -17.92 -24.43
N ASP A 287 -22.07 -16.71 -24.47
CA ASP A 287 -21.79 -15.68 -25.49
C ASP A 287 -21.49 -14.31 -24.88
N VAL A 288 -20.60 -14.28 -23.90
CA VAL A 288 -20.22 -13.04 -23.23
C VAL A 288 -19.24 -12.28 -24.11
N PRO A 289 -19.52 -11.00 -24.49
CA PRO A 289 -18.55 -10.16 -25.15
C PRO A 289 -17.26 -10.07 -24.33
N TRP A 290 -16.11 -10.24 -24.95
CA TRP A 290 -14.81 -10.16 -24.28
C TRP A 290 -14.61 -8.84 -23.52
N THR A 291 -15.28 -7.76 -23.95
CA THR A 291 -15.30 -6.45 -23.29
C THR A 291 -15.87 -6.49 -21.86
N ASP A 292 -16.79 -7.40 -21.60
CA ASP A 292 -17.44 -7.57 -20.29
C ASP A 292 -16.61 -8.48 -19.34
N LEU A 293 -15.61 -9.15 -19.90
CA LEU A 293 -14.66 -10.03 -19.20
C LEU A 293 -13.25 -9.44 -19.08
N LEU A 294 -13.07 -8.15 -19.38
CA LEU A 294 -11.77 -7.48 -19.16
C LEU A 294 -11.40 -7.62 -17.67
N PRO A 295 -10.24 -8.20 -17.35
CA PRO A 295 -9.84 -8.37 -15.96
C PRO A 295 -9.74 -7.02 -15.26
N ASP A 296 -10.36 -6.90 -14.09
CA ASP A 296 -10.30 -5.72 -13.24
C ASP A 296 -8.87 -5.49 -12.69
N GLU A 297 -8.08 -6.54 -12.67
CA GLU A 297 -6.67 -6.52 -12.29
C GLU A 297 -5.82 -6.94 -13.50
N ASP A 298 -4.71 -6.27 -13.68
CA ASP A 298 -3.65 -6.76 -14.53
C ASP A 298 -3.01 -7.96 -13.77
N PRO A 299 -3.13 -9.19 -14.24
CA PRO A 299 -2.47 -10.33 -13.60
C PRO A 299 -0.94 -10.17 -13.56
N TRP A 300 -0.41 -9.16 -14.25
CA TRP A 300 0.98 -8.74 -14.32
C TRP A 300 1.27 -7.43 -13.57
N ALA A 301 0.26 -6.82 -12.92
CA ALA A 301 0.50 -5.68 -12.05
C ALA A 301 1.21 -6.17 -10.80
N THR A 302 2.52 -6.10 -10.81
CA THR A 302 3.29 -5.97 -9.57
C THR A 302 2.66 -4.86 -8.73
N PRO A 303 2.54 -5.01 -7.41
CA PRO A 303 2.10 -3.93 -6.54
C PRO A 303 2.90 -2.69 -6.93
N VAL A 304 2.22 -1.67 -7.42
CA VAL A 304 2.89 -0.43 -7.81
C VAL A 304 3.36 0.18 -6.49
N PRO A 305 4.66 0.17 -6.19
CA PRO A 305 5.15 1.08 -5.18
C PRO A 305 4.73 2.47 -5.61
N PRO A 306 4.36 3.36 -4.71
CA PRO A 306 4.03 4.73 -5.06
C PRO A 306 5.13 5.26 -5.98
N PRO A 307 4.82 6.01 -7.04
CA PRO A 307 5.68 6.20 -8.20
C PRO A 307 7.10 6.58 -7.80
N SER A 308 8.05 5.69 -8.04
CA SER A 308 9.45 6.03 -7.99
C SER A 308 9.71 7.01 -9.14
N SER A 309 10.06 8.21 -8.79
CA SER A 309 10.43 9.26 -9.72
C SER A 309 11.85 9.02 -10.21
N ALA A 310 12.04 8.12 -11.15
CA ALA A 310 13.32 8.00 -11.84
C ALA A 310 13.13 7.43 -13.25
N THR A 311 12.61 8.25 -14.14
CA THR A 311 13.08 8.25 -15.51
C THR A 311 13.83 9.57 -15.70
N ARG A 312 15.14 9.51 -15.66
CA ARG A 312 15.98 10.57 -16.20
C ARG A 312 15.61 10.74 -17.68
N PRO A 313 15.34 11.96 -18.16
CA PRO A 313 15.47 12.26 -19.56
C PRO A 313 16.97 12.25 -19.89
N ASP A 314 17.34 11.67 -21.02
CA ASP A 314 18.67 11.72 -21.59
C ASP A 314 19.15 13.17 -21.65
N ALA A 315 20.19 13.49 -20.89
CA ALA A 315 20.94 14.71 -21.04
C ALA A 315 21.92 14.53 -22.21
N PRO A 316 22.07 15.47 -23.13
CA PRO A 316 23.04 15.38 -24.23
C PRO A 316 24.47 15.44 -23.68
N GLY A 317 25.26 14.46 -24.09
CA GLY A 317 26.68 14.40 -24.20
C GLY A 317 27.56 15.20 -23.25
N LEU A 318 28.05 14.53 -22.19
CA LEU A 318 29.36 14.83 -21.60
C LEU A 318 30.29 13.63 -21.84
N PRO A 319 31.56 13.84 -22.16
CA PRO A 319 32.47 12.76 -22.51
C PRO A 319 32.71 11.83 -21.32
N ALA A 320 32.88 10.56 -21.64
CA ALA A 320 33.19 9.48 -20.70
C ALA A 320 34.48 9.81 -19.94
N PRO A 321 34.54 9.56 -18.63
CA PRO A 321 35.82 9.43 -17.96
C PRO A 321 36.35 8.02 -18.25
N ASP A 322 37.58 7.97 -18.72
CA ASP A 322 38.37 6.78 -18.92
C ASP A 322 38.52 5.92 -17.67
N ASP A 323 38.47 4.65 -17.91
CA ASP A 323 39.07 3.50 -17.21
C ASP A 323 39.40 3.56 -15.72
N ALA A 324 39.03 2.43 -15.13
CA ALA A 324 39.39 1.89 -13.84
C ALA A 324 38.41 2.24 -12.72
N TRP A 325 37.63 1.21 -12.38
CA TRP A 325 37.43 0.62 -11.06
C TRP A 325 36.36 -0.49 -11.18
N VAL A 326 36.80 -1.61 -11.76
CA VAL A 326 36.16 -2.90 -11.44
C VAL A 326 36.63 -3.24 -10.02
N VAL A 327 35.82 -2.91 -9.04
CA VAL A 327 35.96 -3.45 -7.69
C VAL A 327 34.87 -4.49 -7.51
N ALA A 328 35.32 -5.72 -7.30
CA ALA A 328 34.53 -6.85 -6.93
C ALA A 328 33.54 -6.50 -5.80
N ASP A 329 32.31 -6.87 -6.01
CA ASP A 329 31.17 -6.87 -5.10
C ASP A 329 31.56 -7.51 -3.76
N PRO A 330 31.47 -6.81 -2.62
CA PRO A 330 31.40 -7.50 -1.34
C PRO A 330 29.91 -7.81 -1.08
N ALA A 331 29.42 -8.87 -1.75
CA ALA A 331 28.19 -9.50 -1.37
C ALA A 331 28.21 -9.75 0.14
N PHE A 332 27.26 -9.14 0.86
CA PHE A 332 26.83 -9.66 2.14
C PHE A 332 26.30 -11.06 1.86
N PRO A 333 26.93 -12.14 2.33
CA PRO A 333 26.35 -13.44 2.20
C PRO A 333 25.04 -13.45 2.99
N ALA A 334 23.96 -13.70 2.31
CA ALA A 334 22.72 -14.16 2.92
C ALA A 334 23.04 -15.56 3.47
N ALA A 335 23.60 -15.63 4.68
CA ALA A 335 23.78 -16.87 5.40
C ALA A 335 22.74 -16.90 6.53
N PRO A 336 21.97 -17.98 6.63
CA PRO A 336 21.03 -18.16 7.72
C PRO A 336 21.77 -18.24 9.06
N LEU A 337 21.21 -17.63 10.09
CA LEU A 337 21.58 -17.80 11.47
C LEU A 337 21.27 -19.26 11.85
N THR A 338 22.24 -20.17 11.82
CA THR A 338 22.13 -21.50 12.39
C THR A 338 22.83 -21.56 13.75
N PRO A 339 22.17 -22.06 14.79
CA PRO A 339 22.88 -22.45 16.01
C PRO A 339 23.72 -23.73 15.76
N PRO A 340 24.76 -24.01 16.56
CA PRO A 340 25.73 -25.04 16.26
C PRO A 340 25.14 -26.44 16.33
N ALA A 341 25.30 -27.17 15.23
CA ALA A 341 24.88 -28.56 15.10
C ALA A 341 25.72 -29.48 15.96
N THR A 342 25.07 -30.25 16.82
CA THR A 342 25.63 -31.48 17.41
C THR A 342 25.62 -32.58 16.39
N SER A 343 26.76 -33.12 16.11
CA SER A 343 27.03 -34.19 15.15
C SER A 343 26.45 -35.53 15.60
N VAL A 344 25.66 -36.18 14.74
CA VAL A 344 25.37 -37.64 14.82
C VAL A 344 25.76 -38.25 13.48
N PRO A 345 26.46 -39.40 13.49
CA PRO A 345 27.03 -40.02 12.27
C PRO A 345 25.99 -40.79 11.44
N PRO A 346 26.23 -40.97 10.13
CA PRO A 346 25.30 -41.61 9.23
C PRO A 346 25.38 -43.15 9.28
N THR A 347 24.23 -43.81 9.21
CA THR A 347 24.08 -45.25 8.96
C THR A 347 23.87 -45.57 7.48
N PRO A 348 24.33 -46.67 6.97
CA PRO A 348 24.51 -46.89 5.53
C PRO A 348 23.25 -47.44 4.82
N SER A 349 23.07 -46.93 3.60
CA SER A 349 22.08 -47.42 2.64
C SER A 349 22.43 -48.75 2.01
N THR A 350 21.48 -49.67 1.92
CA THR A 350 21.54 -50.88 1.09
C THR A 350 20.73 -50.72 -0.22
N PRO A 351 21.21 -51.24 -1.34
CA PRO A 351 20.55 -51.09 -2.63
C PRO A 351 19.50 -52.16 -2.89
N VAL A 352 18.38 -51.82 -3.51
CA VAL A 352 17.42 -52.80 -4.05
C VAL A 352 17.43 -52.66 -5.58
N GLY A 353 17.55 -53.83 -6.17
CA GLY A 353 17.87 -54.03 -7.56
C GLY A 353 16.76 -53.92 -8.56
N ASP A 354 17.26 -53.89 -9.79
CA ASP A 354 16.61 -53.97 -11.09
C ASP A 354 15.62 -55.15 -11.21
N ALA A 355 14.46 -54.92 -11.80
CA ALA A 355 13.68 -55.95 -12.48
C ALA A 355 12.95 -55.37 -13.69
N THR A 356 13.51 -55.68 -14.83
CA THR A 356 12.92 -55.58 -16.16
C THR A 356 11.68 -56.47 -16.32
N GLY A 357 10.61 -55.97 -16.92
CA GLY A 357 9.48 -56.79 -17.38
C GLY A 357 8.65 -56.06 -18.42
N ARG A 358 8.88 -56.41 -19.70
CA ARG A 358 8.03 -56.11 -20.84
C ARG A 358 6.73 -56.92 -20.77
N ALA A 359 5.62 -56.34 -21.18
CA ALA A 359 4.76 -56.80 -22.28
C ALA A 359 3.33 -56.24 -22.19
N ASP A 360 2.89 -55.88 -23.36
CA ASP A 360 1.61 -56.07 -24.05
C ASP A 360 0.48 -55.05 -23.85
N ASP A 361 0.36 -54.29 -24.93
CA ASP A 361 -0.86 -53.66 -25.45
C ASP A 361 -2.03 -54.69 -25.62
N PRO A 362 -3.27 -54.37 -25.35
CA PRO A 362 -4.22 -54.40 -26.43
C PRO A 362 -5.35 -53.35 -26.46
N ALA A 363 -5.52 -52.85 -27.71
CA ALA A 363 -6.80 -52.66 -28.39
C ALA A 363 -7.88 -51.74 -27.79
N HIS A 364 -8.15 -50.67 -28.56
CA HIS A 364 -9.44 -49.96 -28.60
C HIS A 364 -10.65 -50.92 -28.75
N PRO A 365 -11.81 -50.48 -28.24
CA PRO A 365 -12.99 -50.56 -29.11
C PRO A 365 -13.70 -49.21 -29.25
N THR A 366 -14.04 -48.97 -30.50
CA THR A 366 -14.95 -48.00 -31.05
C THR A 366 -16.40 -48.20 -30.67
N SER A 367 -17.14 -47.09 -30.72
CA SER A 367 -18.58 -46.90 -30.92
C SER A 367 -19.46 -46.64 -29.69
N GLY A 368 -20.03 -45.44 -29.74
CA GLY A 368 -20.94 -44.84 -28.83
C GLY A 368 -22.35 -45.46 -28.70
N PRO A 369 -23.23 -44.81 -27.96
CA PRO A 369 -24.42 -44.30 -28.60
C PRO A 369 -24.70 -42.82 -28.31
N ARG A 370 -25.35 -42.16 -29.27
CA ARG A 370 -25.95 -40.84 -29.19
C ARG A 370 -26.99 -40.85 -28.08
N GLY A 371 -26.66 -40.22 -26.94
CA GLY A 371 -27.62 -39.84 -25.92
C GLY A 371 -28.25 -38.51 -26.28
N THR A 372 -29.54 -38.51 -26.31
CA THR A 372 -30.48 -37.38 -26.41
C THR A 372 -30.08 -36.29 -25.42
N GLY A 373 -29.88 -35.07 -25.89
CA GLY A 373 -29.55 -33.88 -25.07
C GLY A 373 -30.61 -33.62 -24.02
N GLU A 374 -30.34 -33.99 -22.78
CA GLU A 374 -30.87 -33.29 -21.63
C GLU A 374 -30.23 -31.91 -21.61
N ARG A 375 -31.04 -30.85 -21.76
CA ARG A 375 -30.64 -29.49 -21.39
C ARG A 375 -30.26 -29.55 -19.92
N VAL A 376 -28.96 -29.48 -19.62
CA VAL A 376 -28.49 -29.11 -18.29
C VAL A 376 -29.07 -27.73 -18.05
N VAL A 377 -30.04 -27.65 -17.15
CA VAL A 377 -30.52 -26.38 -16.61
C VAL A 377 -29.32 -25.87 -15.81
N THR A 378 -28.51 -25.02 -16.42
CA THR A 378 -27.47 -24.28 -15.70
C THR A 378 -28.20 -23.41 -14.69
N ASP A 379 -27.85 -23.54 -13.43
CA ASP A 379 -28.35 -22.68 -12.35
C ASP A 379 -28.10 -21.21 -12.79
N PRO A 380 -29.07 -20.31 -12.70
CA PRO A 380 -28.89 -18.92 -13.06
C PRO A 380 -27.79 -18.19 -12.25
N HIS A 381 -27.21 -18.86 -11.23
CA HIS A 381 -26.08 -18.36 -10.41
C HIS A 381 -24.69 -18.81 -10.87
N ASP A 382 -24.59 -19.61 -11.93
CA ASP A 382 -23.32 -20.24 -12.39
C ASP A 382 -22.54 -19.42 -13.44
N GLY A 383 -22.92 -18.17 -13.73
CA GLY A 383 -22.24 -17.31 -14.71
C GLY A 383 -21.18 -16.40 -14.06
N PRO A 384 -20.15 -15.97 -14.82
CA PRO A 384 -19.23 -14.91 -14.36
C PRO A 384 -19.99 -13.60 -14.21
N ARG A 385 -19.55 -12.75 -13.29
CA ARG A 385 -20.08 -11.38 -13.17
C ARG A 385 -19.45 -10.46 -14.20
N ARG A 386 -20.20 -9.43 -14.59
CA ARG A 386 -19.67 -8.33 -15.37
C ARG A 386 -18.59 -7.63 -14.54
N THR A 387 -17.46 -7.26 -15.14
CA THR A 387 -16.36 -6.63 -14.41
C THR A 387 -16.73 -5.23 -13.91
N ALA A 388 -16.19 -4.81 -12.78
CA ALA A 388 -16.39 -3.47 -12.25
C ALA A 388 -15.94 -2.39 -13.23
N THR A 389 -14.87 -2.64 -13.97
CA THR A 389 -14.33 -1.73 -15.00
C THR A 389 -15.34 -1.49 -16.14
N ALA A 390 -15.96 -2.54 -16.67
CA ALA A 390 -16.97 -2.44 -17.73
C ALA A 390 -18.24 -1.77 -17.20
N GLU A 391 -18.67 -2.11 -15.99
CA GLU A 391 -19.83 -1.51 -15.36
C GLU A 391 -19.64 -0.01 -15.10
N VAL A 392 -18.47 0.39 -14.59
CA VAL A 392 -18.12 1.80 -14.35
C VAL A 392 -18.08 2.59 -15.66
N ALA A 393 -17.64 2.00 -16.78
CA ALA A 393 -17.65 2.68 -18.06
C ALA A 393 -19.07 3.04 -18.52
N ASP A 394 -20.04 2.15 -18.35
CA ASP A 394 -21.46 2.44 -18.64
C ASP A 394 -22.02 3.53 -17.72
N LEU A 395 -21.78 3.39 -16.40
CA LEU A 395 -22.27 4.37 -15.43
C LEU A 395 -21.66 5.75 -15.69
N LEU A 396 -20.38 5.81 -16.07
CA LEU A 396 -19.71 7.06 -16.43
C LEU A 396 -20.27 7.66 -17.70
N THR A 397 -20.61 6.84 -18.70
CA THR A 397 -21.29 7.26 -19.93
C THR A 397 -22.61 7.95 -19.59
N ASP A 398 -23.46 7.33 -18.77
CA ASP A 398 -24.76 7.89 -18.37
C ASP A 398 -24.60 9.22 -17.62
N LEU A 399 -23.60 9.34 -16.72
CA LEU A 399 -23.31 10.59 -16.02
C LEU A 399 -22.86 11.69 -16.97
N VAL A 400 -22.02 11.38 -17.96
CA VAL A 400 -21.57 12.36 -18.97
C VAL A 400 -22.73 12.84 -19.84
N VAL A 401 -23.63 11.92 -20.26
CA VAL A 401 -24.81 12.24 -21.07
C VAL A 401 -25.73 13.22 -20.35
N VAL A 402 -25.94 13.05 -19.04
CA VAL A 402 -26.76 14.01 -18.25
C VAL A 402 -25.98 15.27 -17.86
N GLY A 403 -24.74 15.41 -18.27
CA GLY A 403 -23.92 16.62 -18.08
C GLY A 403 -23.20 16.70 -16.74
N ALA A 404 -23.10 15.62 -15.99
CA ALA A 404 -22.39 15.58 -14.72
C ALA A 404 -20.86 15.64 -14.90
N ARG A 405 -20.18 16.38 -14.02
CA ARG A 405 -18.72 16.30 -13.91
C ARG A 405 -18.35 15.19 -12.95
N SER A 406 -17.56 14.21 -13.43
CA SER A 406 -17.37 12.97 -12.71
C SER A 406 -15.91 12.49 -12.72
N LEU A 407 -15.51 11.75 -11.67
CA LEU A 407 -14.28 10.94 -11.65
C LEU A 407 -14.65 9.46 -11.55
N ALA A 408 -13.90 8.62 -12.27
CA ALA A 408 -13.95 7.17 -12.11
C ALA A 408 -12.58 6.68 -11.61
N PHE A 409 -12.51 6.23 -10.35
CA PHE A 409 -11.30 5.66 -9.79
C PHE A 409 -11.19 4.18 -10.12
N THR A 410 -10.00 3.74 -10.51
CA THR A 410 -9.65 2.35 -10.82
C THR A 410 -8.35 1.95 -10.14
N ARG A 411 -8.10 0.66 -9.96
CA ARG A 411 -6.91 0.16 -9.27
C ARG A 411 -5.65 0.13 -10.14
N SER A 412 -5.79 0.05 -11.46
CA SER A 412 -4.65 -0.03 -12.38
C SER A 412 -4.65 1.06 -13.44
N ARG A 413 -3.45 1.38 -13.95
CA ARG A 413 -3.29 2.34 -15.05
C ARG A 413 -4.01 1.86 -16.31
N ARG A 414 -3.98 0.54 -16.58
CA ARG A 414 -4.65 -0.09 -17.71
C ARG A 414 -6.17 0.03 -17.57
N ALA A 415 -6.73 -0.24 -16.38
CA ALA A 415 -8.15 -0.09 -16.14
C ALA A 415 -8.63 1.36 -16.34
N ALA A 416 -7.85 2.38 -15.92
CA ALA A 416 -8.17 3.78 -16.19
C ALA A 416 -8.26 4.11 -17.68
N GLU A 417 -7.30 3.61 -18.47
CA GLU A 417 -7.33 3.77 -19.93
C GLU A 417 -8.52 3.02 -20.55
N SER A 418 -8.79 1.78 -20.08
CA SER A 418 -9.91 0.97 -20.57
C SER A 418 -11.26 1.62 -20.28
N VAL A 419 -11.49 2.14 -19.06
CA VAL A 419 -12.72 2.87 -18.73
C VAL A 419 -12.87 4.10 -19.62
N ALA A 420 -11.82 4.92 -19.76
CA ALA A 420 -11.90 6.12 -20.60
C ALA A 420 -12.16 5.77 -22.09
N SER A 421 -11.54 4.71 -22.61
CA SER A 421 -11.75 4.26 -23.99
C SER A 421 -13.16 3.75 -24.19
N ALA A 422 -13.64 2.83 -23.36
CA ALA A 422 -14.97 2.26 -23.45
C ALA A 422 -16.05 3.35 -23.31
N THR A 423 -15.89 4.27 -22.37
CA THR A 423 -16.81 5.41 -22.23
C THR A 423 -16.87 6.28 -23.49
N ARG A 424 -15.70 6.58 -24.10
CA ARG A 424 -15.67 7.33 -25.36
C ARG A 424 -16.32 6.59 -26.51
N ASP A 425 -16.13 5.27 -26.60
CA ASP A 425 -16.74 4.44 -27.64
C ASP A 425 -18.27 4.44 -27.50
N HIS A 426 -18.80 4.26 -26.28
CA HIS A 426 -20.24 4.35 -26.02
C HIS A 426 -20.81 5.76 -26.31
N LEU A 427 -20.07 6.82 -25.97
CA LEU A 427 -20.51 8.19 -26.24
C LEU A 427 -20.53 8.52 -27.73
N ARG A 428 -19.61 7.98 -28.55
CA ARG A 428 -19.64 8.18 -30.02
C ARG A 428 -20.93 7.70 -30.68
N ASP A 429 -21.53 6.65 -30.11
CA ASP A 429 -22.81 6.12 -30.57
C ASP A 429 -24.01 7.01 -30.17
N VAL A 430 -23.82 7.85 -29.11
CA VAL A 430 -24.87 8.75 -28.59
C VAL A 430 -24.69 10.16 -29.17
N ASP A 431 -23.49 10.75 -28.96
CA ASP A 431 -23.11 12.09 -29.39
C ASP A 431 -21.57 12.16 -29.48
N PRO A 432 -20.99 12.22 -30.70
CA PRO A 432 -19.53 12.25 -30.90
C PRO A 432 -18.83 13.39 -30.16
N ASP A 433 -19.49 14.55 -29.98
CA ASP A 433 -18.87 15.70 -29.30
C ASP A 433 -18.67 15.44 -27.80
N LEU A 434 -19.48 14.58 -27.21
CA LEU A 434 -19.31 14.16 -25.81
C LEU A 434 -18.10 13.24 -25.59
N ALA A 435 -17.72 12.45 -26.59
CA ALA A 435 -16.57 11.55 -26.50
C ALA A 435 -15.27 12.31 -26.20
N ASP A 436 -15.11 13.51 -26.73
CA ASP A 436 -13.92 14.35 -26.53
C ASP A 436 -13.88 15.00 -25.12
N THR A 437 -14.98 14.93 -24.36
CA THR A 437 -15.06 15.43 -22.99
C THR A 437 -14.60 14.42 -21.94
N VAL A 438 -14.14 13.22 -22.36
CA VAL A 438 -13.67 12.14 -21.47
C VAL A 438 -12.21 11.82 -21.73
N SER A 439 -11.41 11.69 -20.67
CA SER A 439 -10.00 11.32 -20.79
C SER A 439 -9.56 10.40 -19.63
N ALA A 440 -8.41 9.72 -19.81
CA ALA A 440 -7.71 9.06 -18.73
C ALA A 440 -6.74 10.03 -18.05
N TYR A 441 -6.50 9.81 -16.72
CA TYR A 441 -5.47 10.50 -15.96
C TYR A 441 -4.71 9.49 -15.10
N ARG A 442 -3.41 9.35 -15.30
CA ARG A 442 -2.60 8.38 -14.55
C ARG A 442 -1.15 8.83 -14.34
N GLY A 443 -0.49 8.18 -13.40
CA GLY A 443 0.96 8.27 -13.28
C GLY A 443 1.66 7.78 -14.55
N GLY A 444 2.73 8.46 -14.93
CA GLY A 444 3.49 8.18 -16.16
C GLY A 444 3.18 9.13 -17.33
N TYR A 445 2.16 9.96 -17.27
CA TYR A 445 1.98 11.08 -18.19
C TYR A 445 2.96 12.21 -17.87
N LEU A 446 3.34 12.98 -18.87
CA LEU A 446 4.21 14.14 -18.69
C LEU A 446 3.56 15.14 -17.72
N PRO A 447 4.35 15.88 -16.92
CA PRO A 447 3.82 16.87 -15.97
C PRO A 447 2.93 17.93 -16.64
N GLU A 448 3.27 18.34 -17.86
CA GLU A 448 2.52 19.32 -18.66
C GLU A 448 1.15 18.78 -19.08
N GLU A 449 1.09 17.53 -19.52
CA GLU A 449 -0.15 16.84 -19.90
C GLU A 449 -1.08 16.71 -18.69
N ARG A 450 -0.55 16.28 -17.54
CA ARG A 450 -1.33 16.17 -16.30
C ARG A 450 -1.93 17.51 -15.90
N ARG A 451 -1.13 18.60 -15.92
CA ARG A 451 -1.62 19.95 -15.62
C ARG A 451 -2.67 20.43 -16.63
N ALA A 452 -2.57 20.03 -17.90
CA ALA A 452 -3.57 20.36 -18.92
C ALA A 452 -4.91 19.66 -18.62
N LEU A 453 -4.90 18.36 -18.29
CA LEU A 453 -6.09 17.61 -17.90
C LEU A 453 -6.74 18.17 -16.62
N GLU A 454 -5.91 18.53 -15.63
CA GLU A 454 -6.39 19.15 -14.38
C GLU A 454 -7.06 20.51 -14.61
N ARG A 455 -6.56 21.31 -15.55
CA ARG A 455 -7.22 22.57 -15.96
C ARG A 455 -8.52 22.28 -16.69
N ALA A 456 -8.54 21.35 -17.63
CA ALA A 456 -9.69 21.03 -18.45
C ALA A 456 -10.87 20.47 -17.62
N ILE A 457 -10.63 19.63 -16.61
CA ILE A 457 -11.72 19.17 -15.72
C ILE A 457 -12.21 20.30 -14.79
N ARG A 458 -11.34 21.24 -14.38
CA ARG A 458 -11.73 22.38 -13.58
C ARG A 458 -12.53 23.42 -14.35
N SER A 459 -12.14 23.71 -15.60
CA SER A 459 -12.88 24.62 -16.49
C SER A 459 -14.21 24.05 -16.95
N GLY A 460 -14.37 22.72 -16.95
CA GLY A 460 -15.53 22.02 -17.49
C GLY A 460 -15.38 21.64 -18.98
N ASP A 461 -14.23 21.87 -19.58
CA ASP A 461 -13.90 21.41 -20.94
C ASP A 461 -13.90 19.86 -20.99
N LEU A 462 -13.45 19.22 -19.89
CA LEU A 462 -13.67 17.79 -19.64
C LEU A 462 -14.84 17.61 -18.65
N ARG A 463 -15.69 16.63 -18.92
CA ARG A 463 -16.78 16.19 -18.05
C ARG A 463 -16.37 15.01 -17.19
N ALA A 464 -15.49 14.13 -17.69
CA ALA A 464 -15.09 12.97 -16.95
C ALA A 464 -13.58 12.66 -17.08
N LEU A 465 -13.00 12.15 -15.97
CA LEU A 465 -11.67 11.55 -15.96
C LEU A 465 -11.75 10.15 -15.34
N ALA A 466 -11.23 9.14 -16.04
CA ALA A 466 -10.92 7.86 -15.45
C ALA A 466 -9.49 7.89 -14.90
N THR A 467 -9.30 7.52 -13.63
CA THR A 467 -8.01 7.71 -12.96
C THR A 467 -7.67 6.57 -12.01
N THR A 468 -6.41 6.49 -11.62
CA THR A 468 -5.95 5.70 -10.47
C THR A 468 -5.97 6.56 -9.20
N ASN A 469 -5.38 6.08 -8.12
CA ASN A 469 -5.12 6.87 -6.90
C ASN A 469 -4.32 8.17 -7.14
N ALA A 470 -3.85 8.42 -8.36
CA ALA A 470 -3.13 9.65 -8.72
C ALA A 470 -3.93 10.94 -8.49
N LEU A 471 -5.27 10.89 -8.54
CA LEU A 471 -6.16 12.01 -8.20
C LEU A 471 -6.77 11.91 -6.79
N GLU A 472 -6.35 10.92 -6.00
CA GLU A 472 -6.77 10.75 -4.61
C GLU A 472 -6.17 11.80 -3.69
N LEU A 473 -4.86 12.11 -3.86
CA LEU A 473 -4.08 13.00 -3.01
C LEU A 473 -3.56 14.24 -3.76
N GLY A 474 -3.54 15.38 -3.07
CA GLY A 474 -2.72 16.54 -3.42
C GLY A 474 -3.17 17.42 -4.58
N ILE A 475 -4.25 17.10 -5.27
CA ILE A 475 -4.74 17.91 -6.39
C ILE A 475 -6.08 18.54 -6.03
N ASP A 476 -6.18 19.86 -6.18
CA ASP A 476 -7.44 20.57 -5.94
C ASP A 476 -8.34 20.51 -7.17
N ILE A 477 -9.06 19.40 -7.31
CA ILE A 477 -10.18 19.26 -8.24
C ILE A 477 -11.44 19.34 -7.39
N SER A 478 -12.17 20.42 -7.49
CA SER A 478 -13.38 20.71 -6.73
C SER A 478 -14.60 20.86 -7.64
N GLY A 479 -15.79 20.71 -7.07
CA GLY A 479 -17.04 20.92 -7.78
C GLY A 479 -17.45 19.77 -8.71
N LEU A 480 -17.06 18.53 -8.38
CA LEU A 480 -17.52 17.34 -9.07
C LEU A 480 -18.90 16.94 -8.55
N ASP A 481 -19.76 16.49 -9.46
CA ASP A 481 -21.10 16.04 -9.14
C ASP A 481 -21.11 14.58 -8.67
N ALA A 482 -20.26 13.72 -9.29
CA ALA A 482 -20.21 12.31 -8.96
C ALA A 482 -18.79 11.72 -8.94
N VAL A 483 -18.62 10.66 -8.14
CA VAL A 483 -17.42 9.82 -8.11
C VAL A 483 -17.86 8.36 -8.22
N LEU A 484 -17.26 7.64 -9.15
CA LEU A 484 -17.38 6.19 -9.29
C LEU A 484 -16.09 5.54 -8.82
N VAL A 485 -16.18 4.44 -8.09
CA VAL A 485 -15.01 3.69 -7.57
C VAL A 485 -15.13 2.25 -8.06
N ALA A 486 -14.26 1.83 -8.98
CA ALA A 486 -14.19 0.48 -9.53
C ALA A 486 -13.39 -0.43 -8.60
N GLY A 487 -14.09 -1.12 -7.73
CA GLY A 487 -13.53 -1.97 -6.67
C GLY A 487 -13.10 -1.21 -5.44
N TRP A 488 -12.94 -1.95 -4.34
CA TRP A 488 -12.46 -1.42 -3.07
C TRP A 488 -11.05 -0.80 -3.22
N PRO A 489 -10.82 0.44 -2.79
CA PRO A 489 -9.55 1.14 -3.03
C PRO A 489 -8.41 0.71 -2.09
N GLY A 490 -8.59 -0.36 -1.33
CA GLY A 490 -7.62 -0.92 -0.40
C GLY A 490 -7.86 -0.53 1.06
N THR A 491 -8.34 0.67 1.33
CA THR A 491 -8.64 1.14 2.70
C THR A 491 -9.88 2.02 2.73
N ARG A 492 -10.53 2.13 3.92
CA ARG A 492 -11.61 3.10 4.15
C ARG A 492 -11.11 4.53 3.97
N VAL A 493 -9.86 4.80 4.38
CA VAL A 493 -9.22 6.13 4.19
C VAL A 493 -9.23 6.51 2.72
N SER A 494 -8.76 5.62 1.84
CA SER A 494 -8.77 5.85 0.38
C SER A 494 -10.19 6.04 -0.16
N LEU A 495 -11.15 5.23 0.28
CA LEU A 495 -12.55 5.41 -0.12
C LEU A 495 -13.07 6.80 0.26
N TRP A 496 -12.83 7.24 1.50
CA TRP A 496 -13.26 8.56 1.96
C TRP A 496 -12.54 9.72 1.25
N GLN A 497 -11.27 9.53 0.88
CA GLN A 497 -10.51 10.51 0.10
C GLN A 497 -11.03 10.64 -1.33
N GLN A 498 -11.31 9.51 -1.99
CA GLN A 498 -11.91 9.48 -3.32
C GLN A 498 -13.34 10.05 -3.28
N ALA A 499 -14.16 9.63 -2.35
CA ALA A 499 -15.50 10.15 -2.11
C ALA A 499 -15.49 11.65 -1.75
N GLY A 500 -14.41 12.12 -1.13
CA GLY A 500 -14.19 13.53 -0.83
C GLY A 500 -14.08 14.42 -2.06
N ARG A 501 -13.88 13.86 -3.26
CA ARG A 501 -13.86 14.62 -4.53
C ARG A 501 -15.26 15.00 -5.01
N ALA A 502 -16.31 14.31 -4.61
CA ALA A 502 -17.70 14.66 -4.88
C ALA A 502 -18.23 15.67 -3.85
N GLY A 503 -19.00 16.66 -4.29
CA GLY A 503 -19.76 17.56 -3.43
C GLY A 503 -18.89 18.52 -2.61
N ARG A 504 -17.80 19.07 -3.13
CA ARG A 504 -16.99 20.09 -2.46
C ARG A 504 -17.70 21.45 -2.33
N ALA A 505 -17.24 22.25 -1.35
CA ALA A 505 -17.75 23.60 -1.05
C ALA A 505 -19.24 23.64 -0.61
N GLY A 506 -19.71 22.60 0.06
CA GLY A 506 -21.08 22.51 0.57
C GLY A 506 -22.13 22.05 -0.46
N ALA A 507 -21.72 21.71 -1.70
CA ALA A 507 -22.61 21.10 -2.67
C ALA A 507 -22.84 19.61 -2.37
N ASP A 508 -24.02 19.13 -2.76
CA ASP A 508 -24.36 17.69 -2.68
C ASP A 508 -23.54 16.89 -3.70
N GLY A 509 -23.20 15.64 -3.38
CA GLY A 509 -22.41 14.76 -4.24
C GLY A 509 -22.91 13.31 -4.23
N LEU A 510 -22.72 12.61 -5.37
CA LEU A 510 -23.00 11.18 -5.53
C LEU A 510 -21.67 10.40 -5.53
N VAL A 511 -21.65 9.28 -4.82
CA VAL A 511 -20.52 8.32 -4.82
C VAL A 511 -21.07 6.93 -5.05
N ALA A 512 -20.52 6.17 -6.01
CA ALA A 512 -20.87 4.78 -6.22
C ALA A 512 -19.62 3.89 -6.11
N LEU A 513 -19.66 2.93 -5.18
CA LEU A 513 -18.67 1.85 -5.08
C LEU A 513 -19.21 0.66 -5.85
N VAL A 514 -18.53 0.29 -6.93
CA VAL A 514 -18.88 -0.83 -7.80
C VAL A 514 -17.98 -2.00 -7.47
N ALA A 515 -18.54 -3.07 -6.91
CA ALA A 515 -17.79 -4.24 -6.44
C ALA A 515 -17.14 -4.98 -7.60
N ARG A 516 -15.90 -5.42 -7.39
CA ARG A 516 -15.25 -6.46 -8.20
C ARG A 516 -15.72 -7.85 -7.74
N GLU A 517 -15.44 -8.85 -8.53
CA GLU A 517 -15.65 -10.23 -8.15
C GLU A 517 -14.48 -10.72 -7.29
N ASP A 518 -14.41 -10.22 -6.05
CA ASP A 518 -13.46 -10.68 -5.03
C ASP A 518 -14.13 -10.74 -3.63
N PRO A 519 -13.56 -11.49 -2.67
CA PRO A 519 -14.19 -11.72 -1.37
C PRO A 519 -14.47 -10.43 -0.59
N LEU A 520 -13.51 -9.50 -0.56
CA LEU A 520 -13.63 -8.27 0.21
C LEU A 520 -14.67 -7.32 -0.40
N ASP A 521 -14.63 -7.09 -1.71
CA ASP A 521 -15.56 -6.21 -2.41
C ASP A 521 -17.01 -6.73 -2.25
N THR A 522 -17.18 -8.05 -2.44
CA THR A 522 -18.50 -8.70 -2.28
C THR A 522 -19.00 -8.60 -0.85
N PHE A 523 -18.15 -8.85 0.15
CA PHE A 523 -18.51 -8.68 1.55
C PHE A 523 -18.97 -7.24 1.83
N LEU A 524 -18.20 -6.23 1.42
CA LEU A 524 -18.46 -4.83 1.72
C LEU A 524 -19.76 -4.29 1.12
N VAL A 525 -20.14 -4.72 -0.08
CA VAL A 525 -21.39 -4.23 -0.68
C VAL A 525 -22.64 -4.87 -0.06
N HIS A 526 -22.49 -5.98 0.67
CA HIS A 526 -23.56 -6.63 1.42
C HIS A 526 -23.54 -6.32 2.92
N HIS A 527 -22.41 -5.77 3.44
CA HIS A 527 -22.20 -5.37 4.83
C HIS A 527 -21.89 -3.87 4.93
N PRO A 528 -22.86 -2.98 4.66
CA PRO A 528 -22.63 -1.54 4.63
C PRO A 528 -22.15 -0.98 5.97
N GLU A 529 -22.48 -1.62 7.10
CA GLU A 529 -21.97 -1.29 8.43
C GLU A 529 -20.45 -1.36 8.52
N ALA A 530 -19.82 -2.28 7.78
CA ALA A 530 -18.37 -2.41 7.71
C ALA A 530 -17.71 -1.21 7.02
N ILE A 531 -18.43 -0.46 6.20
CA ILE A 531 -17.93 0.78 5.55
C ILE A 531 -18.26 2.01 6.38
N PHE A 532 -19.52 2.14 6.82
CA PHE A 532 -20.08 3.40 7.33
C PHE A 532 -20.06 3.52 8.85
N ASP A 533 -20.17 2.41 9.55
CA ASP A 533 -20.35 2.38 11.00
C ASP A 533 -19.12 1.80 11.74
N ALA A 534 -18.19 1.18 11.02
CA ALA A 534 -16.92 0.71 11.55
C ALA A 534 -15.85 1.83 11.59
N PRO A 535 -14.95 1.82 12.59
CA PRO A 535 -13.80 2.73 12.61
C PRO A 535 -12.89 2.48 11.39
N VAL A 536 -12.13 3.49 11.04
CA VAL A 536 -11.10 3.36 9.99
C VAL A 536 -10.01 2.42 10.48
N GLU A 537 -9.39 1.67 9.57
CA GLU A 537 -8.37 0.68 9.87
C GLU A 537 -7.18 1.30 10.62
N ALA A 538 -6.58 0.52 11.53
CA ALA A 538 -5.36 0.92 12.21
C ALA A 538 -4.21 1.07 11.22
N THR A 539 -3.44 2.14 11.36
CA THR A 539 -2.19 2.30 10.59
C THR A 539 -1.13 1.36 11.18
N VAL A 540 -0.84 0.29 10.48
CA VAL A 540 0.11 -0.75 10.91
C VAL A 540 1.47 -0.54 10.26
N PHE A 541 2.52 -0.53 11.06
CA PHE A 541 3.93 -0.58 10.66
C PHE A 541 4.80 -0.93 11.87
N ASP A 542 5.91 -1.63 11.64
CA ASP A 542 6.85 -2.06 12.68
C ASP A 542 8.22 -1.43 12.48
N THR A 543 8.59 -0.49 13.38
CA THR A 543 9.92 0.14 13.39
C THR A 543 10.99 -0.70 14.07
N THR A 544 10.62 -1.82 14.70
CA THR A 544 11.52 -2.72 15.41
C THR A 544 11.99 -3.90 14.55
N ASN A 545 11.36 -4.10 13.38
CA ASN A 545 11.77 -5.11 12.41
C ASN A 545 13.28 -5.01 12.13
N PRO A 546 14.08 -6.05 12.42
CA PRO A 546 15.53 -6.01 12.33
C PRO A 546 16.03 -5.74 10.90
N TYR A 547 15.30 -6.20 9.87
CA TYR A 547 15.65 -5.96 8.46
C TYR A 547 15.47 -4.49 8.05
N VAL A 548 14.60 -3.77 8.74
CA VAL A 548 14.38 -2.34 8.55
C VAL A 548 15.29 -1.53 9.48
N LEU A 549 15.37 -1.91 10.74
CA LEU A 549 16.08 -1.15 11.77
C LEU A 549 17.61 -1.17 11.58
N ALA A 550 18.21 -2.33 11.29
CA ALA A 550 19.67 -2.47 11.19
C ALA A 550 20.32 -1.54 10.13
N PRO A 551 19.80 -1.43 8.89
CA PRO A 551 20.29 -0.46 7.92
C PRO A 551 20.18 0.99 8.40
N HIS A 552 19.10 1.35 9.12
CA HIS A 552 18.93 2.70 9.66
C HIS A 552 19.88 2.99 10.82
N LEU A 553 20.25 2.00 11.63
CA LEU A 553 21.30 2.14 12.65
C LEU A 553 22.66 2.39 12.01
N CYS A 554 22.99 1.69 10.93
CA CYS A 554 24.18 1.95 10.12
C CYS A 554 24.20 3.38 9.57
N ALA A 555 23.08 3.82 9.00
CA ALA A 555 22.93 5.19 8.48
C ALA A 555 23.03 6.24 9.60
N ALA A 556 22.41 6.00 10.75
CA ALA A 556 22.51 6.87 11.92
C ALA A 556 23.97 6.99 12.43
N ALA A 557 24.70 5.86 12.48
CA ALA A 557 26.12 5.85 12.88
C ALA A 557 27.05 6.52 11.85
N ALA A 558 26.66 6.52 10.57
CA ALA A 558 27.39 7.23 9.50
C ALA A 558 27.17 8.75 9.55
N GLU A 559 25.98 9.20 9.91
CA GLU A 559 25.64 10.63 10.06
C GLU A 559 26.37 11.26 11.23
N LEU A 560 26.26 10.66 12.40
CA LEU A 560 26.94 11.01 13.64
C LEU A 560 27.19 9.72 14.45
N PRO A 561 28.25 9.61 15.24
CA PRO A 561 28.43 8.45 16.11
C PRO A 561 27.18 8.21 16.97
N LEU A 562 26.64 7.00 16.92
CA LEU A 562 25.44 6.65 17.71
C LEU A 562 25.87 6.43 19.16
N ARG A 563 25.19 7.06 20.12
CA ARG A 563 25.54 7.05 21.54
C ARG A 563 24.58 6.19 22.34
N SER A 564 25.01 5.69 23.50
CA SER A 564 24.19 4.81 24.35
C SER A 564 22.90 5.48 24.82
N GLU A 565 22.92 6.78 25.11
CA GLU A 565 21.76 7.57 25.54
C GLU A 565 20.73 7.84 24.43
N GLU A 566 21.03 7.46 23.19
CA GLU A 566 20.15 7.63 22.02
C GLU A 566 19.43 6.34 21.63
N LEU A 567 19.77 5.19 22.23
CA LEU A 567 19.29 3.87 21.78
C LEU A 567 17.79 3.68 21.99
N ASP A 568 17.24 4.17 23.08
CA ASP A 568 15.81 4.07 23.41
C ASP A 568 14.92 4.66 22.30
N MET A 569 15.45 5.64 21.56
CA MET A 569 14.75 6.26 20.45
C MET A 569 14.45 5.26 19.31
N PHE A 570 15.26 4.21 19.17
CA PHE A 570 15.18 3.22 18.09
C PHE A 570 14.45 1.93 18.50
N GLY A 571 14.20 1.74 19.79
CA GLY A 571 13.47 0.60 20.33
C GLY A 571 14.34 -0.38 21.13
N PRO A 572 13.70 -1.35 21.79
CA PRO A 572 14.37 -2.21 22.79
C PRO A 572 15.44 -3.13 22.21
N SER A 573 15.27 -3.64 20.99
CA SER A 573 16.22 -4.55 20.32
C SER A 573 17.47 -3.85 19.76
N THR A 574 17.58 -2.53 19.91
CA THR A 574 18.65 -1.72 19.30
C THR A 574 20.05 -2.16 19.74
N LEU A 575 20.24 -2.44 21.03
CA LEU A 575 21.57 -2.81 21.56
C LEU A 575 22.02 -4.18 21.03
N ASP A 576 21.13 -5.14 20.91
CA ASP A 576 21.42 -6.49 20.41
C ASP A 576 21.80 -6.42 18.94
N LEU A 577 21.03 -5.67 18.13
CA LEU A 577 21.33 -5.43 16.72
C LEU A 577 22.66 -4.70 16.53
N LEU A 578 22.98 -3.72 17.35
CA LEU A 578 24.26 -3.03 17.29
C LEU A 578 25.42 -3.97 17.63
N THR A 579 25.23 -4.92 18.54
CA THR A 579 26.22 -5.93 18.88
C THR A 579 26.48 -6.85 17.68
N GLU A 580 25.43 -7.34 17.05
CA GLU A 580 25.49 -8.16 15.83
C GLU A 580 26.17 -7.39 14.66
N LEU A 581 25.81 -6.13 14.45
CA LEU A 581 26.42 -5.29 13.41
C LEU A 581 27.93 -5.06 13.65
N VAL A 582 28.37 -5.02 14.91
CA VAL A 582 29.78 -4.95 15.25
C VAL A 582 30.47 -6.29 14.97
N GLU A 583 29.87 -7.41 15.34
CA GLU A 583 30.40 -8.76 15.08
C GLU A 583 30.54 -9.04 13.56
N ARG A 584 29.61 -8.59 12.78
CA ARG A 584 29.62 -8.66 11.30
C ARG A 584 30.57 -7.65 10.66
N GLY A 585 31.20 -6.75 11.45
CA GLY A 585 32.12 -5.74 10.94
C GLY A 585 31.48 -4.54 10.26
N ALA A 586 30.14 -4.43 10.22
CA ALA A 586 29.44 -3.28 9.65
C ALA A 586 29.65 -2.00 10.46
N LEU A 587 29.71 -2.13 11.78
CA LEU A 587 29.97 -1.03 12.71
C LEU A 587 31.19 -1.30 13.56
N ARG A 588 31.78 -0.22 14.10
CA ARG A 588 32.86 -0.28 15.07
C ARG A 588 32.45 0.42 16.38
N ARG A 589 32.47 -0.32 17.50
CA ARG A 589 32.24 0.25 18.82
C ARG A 589 33.50 0.95 19.33
N ARG A 590 33.34 2.16 19.90
CA ARG A 590 34.36 2.94 20.63
C ARG A 590 33.73 3.48 21.94
N PRO A 591 34.52 3.96 22.90
CA PRO A 591 33.96 4.55 24.12
C PRO A 591 32.95 5.68 23.87
N SER A 592 33.09 6.39 22.75
CA SER A 592 32.21 7.51 22.36
C SER A 592 31.01 7.08 21.53
N GLY A 593 30.77 5.78 21.28
CA GLY A 593 29.61 5.26 20.56
C GLY A 593 29.96 4.30 19.42
N TRP A 594 29.02 4.05 18.54
CA TRP A 594 29.13 3.21 17.33
C TRP A 594 29.38 4.05 16.09
N TYR A 595 30.25 3.56 15.20
CA TYR A 595 30.72 4.26 14.01
C TYR A 595 30.56 3.39 12.77
N TRP A 596 30.09 3.98 11.68
CA TRP A 596 30.17 3.39 10.35
C TRP A 596 31.60 3.35 9.86
N THR A 597 32.04 2.25 9.24
CA THR A 597 33.45 2.02 8.92
C THR A 597 33.76 1.87 7.44
N HIS A 598 32.73 1.81 6.61
CA HIS A 598 32.85 1.60 5.17
C HIS A 598 32.89 2.92 4.40
N ALA A 599 33.50 2.87 3.19
CA ALA A 599 33.55 4.04 2.30
C ALA A 599 32.22 4.32 1.61
N GLU A 600 31.42 3.26 1.33
CA GLU A 600 30.13 3.38 0.73
C GLU A 600 29.14 4.05 1.69
N PRO A 601 28.22 4.87 1.15
CA PRO A 601 27.16 5.46 1.96
C PRO A 601 26.25 4.40 2.58
N ALA A 602 26.09 4.41 3.90
CA ALA A 602 25.23 3.47 4.62
C ALA A 602 23.75 3.53 4.15
N THR A 603 23.31 4.63 3.55
CA THR A 603 21.96 4.77 2.98
C THR A 603 21.70 3.86 1.80
N ARG A 604 22.73 3.31 1.16
CA ARG A 604 22.55 2.31 0.09
C ARG A 604 22.08 0.95 0.58
N LEU A 605 22.19 0.69 1.88
CA LEU A 605 21.68 -0.55 2.50
C LEU A 605 20.16 -0.59 2.57
N THR A 606 19.48 0.50 2.20
CA THR A 606 18.03 0.64 2.35
C THR A 606 17.41 1.17 1.06
N ASP A 607 16.44 0.45 0.55
CA ASP A 607 15.43 1.01 -0.35
C ASP A 607 14.15 1.27 0.48
N LEU A 608 13.73 2.53 0.60
CA LEU A 608 12.56 2.89 1.41
C LEU A 608 11.24 2.32 0.86
N ARG A 609 11.21 1.98 -0.42
CA ARG A 609 9.98 1.58 -1.14
C ARG A 609 10.04 0.18 -1.74
N GLY A 610 11.21 -0.46 -1.72
CA GLY A 610 11.41 -1.80 -2.24
C GLY A 610 11.16 -2.88 -1.21
N SER A 611 10.93 -4.09 -1.69
CA SER A 611 10.78 -5.31 -0.87
C SER A 611 12.11 -5.96 -0.50
N GLY A 612 13.25 -5.33 -0.85
CA GLY A 612 14.61 -5.83 -0.65
C GLY A 612 15.19 -6.54 -1.88
N GLY A 613 16.52 -6.46 -2.02
CA GLY A 613 17.26 -6.98 -3.19
C GLY A 613 17.30 -6.02 -4.38
N ASP A 614 18.31 -6.16 -5.23
CA ASP A 614 18.43 -5.37 -6.45
C ASP A 614 17.39 -5.82 -7.49
N PRO A 615 16.63 -4.91 -8.09
CA PRO A 615 15.63 -5.27 -9.08
C PRO A 615 16.27 -5.83 -10.35
N VAL A 616 15.66 -6.87 -10.91
CA VAL A 616 16.07 -7.48 -12.18
C VAL A 616 15.76 -6.54 -13.34
N ARG A 617 16.75 -6.21 -14.14
CA ARG A 617 16.62 -5.34 -15.33
C ARG A 617 16.13 -6.14 -16.53
N VAL A 618 15.05 -5.69 -17.16
CA VAL A 618 14.52 -6.30 -18.38
C VAL A 618 15.10 -5.57 -19.59
N VAL A 619 15.94 -6.26 -20.36
CA VAL A 619 16.72 -5.68 -21.46
C VAL A 619 16.36 -6.37 -22.78
N GLU A 620 16.04 -5.59 -23.80
CA GLU A 620 15.77 -6.11 -25.16
C GLU A 620 17.07 -6.62 -25.80
N SER A 621 17.13 -7.93 -26.10
CA SER A 621 18.34 -8.63 -26.57
C SER A 621 18.95 -8.01 -27.82
N VAL A 622 18.11 -7.55 -28.77
CA VAL A 622 18.55 -7.04 -30.08
C VAL A 622 19.14 -5.62 -29.98
N THR A 623 18.57 -4.77 -29.15
CA THR A 623 18.93 -3.34 -29.12
C THR A 623 19.75 -2.96 -27.89
N GLY A 624 19.83 -3.82 -26.88
CA GLY A 624 20.41 -3.49 -25.56
C GLY A 624 19.60 -2.46 -24.77
N ARG A 625 18.37 -2.14 -25.20
CA ARG A 625 17.53 -1.14 -24.57
C ARG A 625 16.95 -1.68 -23.28
N LEU A 626 17.12 -0.94 -22.17
CA LEU A 626 16.42 -1.20 -20.92
C LEU A 626 14.92 -0.87 -21.10
N LEU A 627 14.06 -1.88 -20.95
CA LEU A 627 12.61 -1.72 -20.99
C LEU A 627 12.03 -1.32 -19.64
N GLY A 628 12.53 -1.96 -18.58
CA GLY A 628 12.04 -1.74 -17.21
C GLY A 628 12.78 -2.59 -16.22
N THR A 629 12.26 -2.62 -14.99
CA THR A 629 12.77 -3.45 -13.90
C THR A 629 11.65 -4.26 -13.28
N VAL A 630 11.98 -5.44 -12.76
CA VAL A 630 11.10 -6.34 -12.02
C VAL A 630 11.72 -6.56 -10.65
N ASP A 631 10.89 -6.56 -9.60
CA ASP A 631 11.33 -6.80 -8.23
C ASP A 631 12.01 -8.19 -8.11
N ALA A 632 13.12 -8.25 -7.40
CA ALA A 632 13.90 -9.47 -7.20
C ALA A 632 13.05 -10.65 -6.67
N ALA A 633 12.13 -10.38 -5.75
CA ALA A 633 11.27 -11.40 -5.15
C ALA A 633 10.25 -12.02 -6.14
N SER A 634 9.88 -11.28 -7.20
CA SER A 634 8.91 -11.73 -8.20
C SER A 634 9.54 -12.15 -9.54
N ALA A 635 10.85 -11.95 -9.69
CA ALA A 635 11.56 -12.19 -10.95
C ALA A 635 11.43 -13.63 -11.45
N ASP A 636 11.60 -14.61 -10.54
CA ASP A 636 11.52 -16.06 -10.86
C ASP A 636 10.14 -16.47 -11.39
N ALA A 637 9.08 -15.78 -10.97
CA ALA A 637 7.72 -16.06 -11.46
C ALA A 637 7.31 -15.24 -12.68
N THR A 638 7.99 -14.10 -12.95
CA THR A 638 7.54 -13.11 -13.94
C THR A 638 8.40 -13.04 -15.17
N VAL A 639 9.73 -13.20 -15.01
CA VAL A 639 10.71 -13.05 -16.10
C VAL A 639 11.67 -14.25 -16.21
N HIS A 640 11.18 -15.46 -15.83
CA HIS A 640 11.88 -16.71 -16.07
C HIS A 640 12.05 -16.99 -17.56
N ASP A 641 12.93 -17.89 -17.92
CA ASP A 641 13.12 -18.33 -19.31
C ASP A 641 11.79 -18.74 -19.95
N GLY A 642 11.50 -18.20 -21.12
CA GLY A 642 10.26 -18.44 -21.84
C GLY A 642 9.03 -17.69 -21.33
N ALA A 643 9.14 -16.85 -20.29
CA ALA A 643 8.03 -16.03 -19.80
C ALA A 643 7.59 -15.00 -20.87
N VAL A 644 6.29 -14.69 -20.87
CA VAL A 644 5.72 -13.61 -21.69
C VAL A 644 5.66 -12.34 -20.86
N TYR A 645 6.44 -11.33 -21.25
CA TYR A 645 6.49 -10.02 -20.61
C TYR A 645 5.83 -8.96 -21.49
N VAL A 646 4.92 -8.18 -20.91
CA VAL A 646 4.21 -7.11 -21.64
C VAL A 646 4.74 -5.74 -21.21
N HIS A 647 5.19 -4.93 -22.17
CA HIS A 647 5.68 -3.58 -21.94
C HIS A 647 5.04 -2.58 -22.90
N GLN A 648 4.32 -1.58 -22.38
CA GLN A 648 3.61 -0.54 -23.15
C GLN A 648 2.75 -1.11 -24.30
N GLY A 649 2.02 -2.19 -24.05
CA GLY A 649 1.18 -2.86 -25.02
C GLY A 649 1.90 -3.74 -26.04
N ALA A 650 3.24 -3.79 -26.01
CA ALA A 650 4.04 -4.70 -26.82
C ALA A 650 4.40 -5.96 -26.03
N THR A 651 4.35 -7.11 -26.68
CA THR A 651 4.64 -8.42 -26.10
C THR A 651 6.09 -8.80 -26.35
N TYR A 652 6.76 -9.30 -25.32
CA TYR A 652 8.12 -9.81 -25.33
C TYR A 652 8.15 -11.22 -24.75
N VAL A 653 9.05 -12.06 -25.23
CA VAL A 653 9.34 -13.37 -24.63
C VAL A 653 10.73 -13.30 -24.02
N VAL A 654 10.86 -13.77 -22.79
CA VAL A 654 12.14 -13.85 -22.08
C VAL A 654 12.97 -14.96 -22.73
N ASP A 655 14.13 -14.59 -23.25
CA ASP A 655 15.07 -15.56 -23.83
C ASP A 655 15.88 -16.24 -22.73
N GLU A 656 16.36 -15.44 -21.73
CA GLU A 656 17.23 -15.94 -20.67
C GLU A 656 17.18 -15.02 -19.44
N LEU A 657 17.12 -15.61 -18.24
CA LEU A 657 17.20 -14.91 -16.95
C LEU A 657 18.56 -15.18 -16.29
N HIS A 658 19.39 -14.14 -16.23
CA HIS A 658 20.69 -14.16 -15.54
C HIS A 658 20.50 -13.66 -14.11
N LEU A 659 20.30 -14.58 -13.16
CA LEU A 659 20.04 -14.25 -11.76
C LEU A 659 21.23 -13.54 -11.09
N ASP A 660 22.47 -13.99 -11.37
CA ASP A 660 23.71 -13.42 -10.79
C ASP A 660 23.95 -11.98 -11.24
N ASP A 661 23.56 -11.64 -12.47
CA ASP A 661 23.73 -10.30 -13.06
C ASP A 661 22.50 -9.40 -12.83
N GLY A 662 21.39 -9.96 -12.36
CA GLY A 662 20.12 -9.27 -12.18
C GLY A 662 19.56 -8.75 -13.52
N VAL A 663 19.64 -9.58 -14.61
CA VAL A 663 19.20 -9.20 -15.96
C VAL A 663 18.35 -10.30 -16.57
N ALA A 664 17.18 -9.90 -17.12
CA ALA A 664 16.37 -10.73 -18.00
C ALA A 664 16.49 -10.21 -19.43
N LEU A 665 16.96 -11.04 -20.33
CA LEU A 665 17.06 -10.74 -21.75
C LEU A 665 15.74 -11.09 -22.45
N VAL A 666 15.18 -10.16 -23.22
CA VAL A 666 13.87 -10.35 -23.85
C VAL A 666 13.90 -10.01 -25.33
N THR A 667 13.13 -10.77 -26.13
CA THR A 667 12.94 -10.50 -27.56
C THR A 667 11.46 -10.17 -27.83
N ARG A 668 11.21 -9.09 -28.60
CA ARG A 668 9.86 -8.73 -29.01
C ARG A 668 9.28 -9.82 -29.93
N ARG A 669 8.14 -10.37 -29.52
CA ARG A 669 7.39 -11.39 -30.27
C ARG A 669 5.89 -11.21 -30.05
N ASP A 670 5.11 -11.23 -31.13
CA ASP A 670 3.67 -11.34 -31.03
C ASP A 670 3.29 -12.81 -30.80
N VAL A 671 2.66 -13.06 -29.62
CA VAL A 671 2.19 -14.39 -29.24
C VAL A 671 0.72 -14.29 -28.80
N ASP A 672 -0.03 -15.38 -29.03
CA ASP A 672 -1.43 -15.52 -28.68
C ASP A 672 -1.66 -16.23 -27.33
N TYR A 673 -0.60 -16.34 -26.53
CA TYR A 673 -0.61 -17.00 -25.24
C TYR A 673 0.08 -16.16 -24.16
N GLY A 674 -0.27 -16.42 -22.91
CA GLY A 674 0.47 -15.97 -21.73
C GLY A 674 1.13 -17.14 -21.01
N THR A 675 1.98 -16.82 -20.02
CA THR A 675 2.68 -17.80 -19.18
C THR A 675 2.27 -17.61 -17.72
N TRP A 676 2.06 -18.71 -17.02
CA TRP A 676 1.70 -18.78 -15.60
C TRP A 676 2.68 -19.69 -14.88
N ALA A 677 3.48 -19.12 -14.00
CA ALA A 677 4.42 -19.88 -13.18
C ALA A 677 3.68 -20.86 -12.26
N ARG A 678 4.33 -22.00 -12.00
CA ARG A 678 3.90 -23.02 -11.00
C ARG A 678 5.00 -23.10 -9.96
N TRP A 679 4.64 -22.99 -8.70
CA TRP A 679 5.58 -23.06 -7.58
C TRP A 679 5.08 -23.94 -6.46
N VAL A 680 6.01 -24.37 -5.62
CA VAL A 680 5.74 -25.03 -4.35
C VAL A 680 6.19 -24.11 -3.22
N THR A 681 5.43 -24.10 -2.13
CA THR A 681 5.74 -23.33 -0.92
C THR A 681 5.73 -24.27 0.28
N SER A 682 6.68 -24.10 1.18
CA SER A 682 6.71 -24.74 2.50
C SER A 682 6.96 -23.68 3.57
N THR A 683 6.47 -23.93 4.78
CA THR A 683 6.66 -23.04 5.94
C THR A 683 7.27 -23.84 7.07
N GLU A 684 8.20 -23.27 7.81
CA GLU A 684 8.82 -23.81 9.02
C GLU A 684 8.68 -22.78 10.14
N ILE A 685 8.25 -23.20 11.34
CA ILE A 685 8.15 -22.30 12.49
C ILE A 685 9.53 -22.15 13.11
N VAL A 686 10.07 -20.94 13.08
CA VAL A 686 11.40 -20.62 13.63
C VAL A 686 11.30 -20.28 15.12
N SER A 687 10.31 -19.48 15.50
CA SER A 687 10.00 -19.15 16.90
C SER A 687 8.52 -18.94 17.10
N VAL A 688 8.05 -19.25 18.29
CA VAL A 688 6.69 -18.95 18.75
C VAL A 688 6.82 -17.77 19.73
N ASP A 689 6.34 -16.60 19.34
CA ASP A 689 6.40 -15.41 20.18
C ASP A 689 5.22 -15.34 21.14
N THR A 690 4.04 -15.74 20.66
CA THR A 690 2.81 -15.81 21.46
C THR A 690 1.91 -16.94 20.98
N GLU A 691 1.33 -17.67 21.91
CA GLU A 691 0.40 -18.76 21.64
C GLU A 691 -0.76 -18.74 22.63
N VAL A 692 -1.98 -18.90 22.14
CA VAL A 692 -3.21 -18.95 22.94
C VAL A 692 -4.01 -20.18 22.54
N ALA A 693 -4.51 -20.92 23.53
CA ALA A 693 -5.39 -22.06 23.32
C ALA A 693 -6.86 -21.60 23.26
N TRP A 694 -7.52 -21.85 22.15
CA TRP A 694 -8.97 -21.77 22.01
C TRP A 694 -9.54 -23.19 22.14
N GLY A 695 -9.67 -23.69 23.35
CA GLY A 695 -10.00 -25.10 23.58
C GLY A 695 -8.98 -26.04 22.93
N PRO A 696 -9.37 -26.87 21.94
CA PRO A 696 -8.44 -27.75 21.22
C PRO A 696 -7.65 -27.06 20.09
N VAL A 697 -8.04 -25.83 19.70
CA VAL A 697 -7.39 -25.06 18.65
C VAL A 697 -6.23 -24.26 19.23
N THR A 698 -5.08 -24.28 18.59
CA THR A 698 -3.96 -23.42 18.92
C THR A 698 -3.99 -22.21 17.99
N TRP A 699 -3.99 -21.00 18.56
CA TRP A 699 -3.86 -19.72 17.88
C TRP A 699 -2.48 -19.15 18.19
N GLY A 700 -1.58 -19.12 17.19
CA GLY A 700 -0.18 -18.80 17.39
C GLY A 700 0.28 -17.63 16.52
N PHE A 701 1.33 -16.94 16.99
CA PHE A 701 2.06 -15.90 16.26
C PHE A 701 3.56 -16.05 16.52
N GLY A 702 4.38 -15.82 15.49
CA GLY A 702 5.83 -15.85 15.60
C GLY A 702 6.55 -15.77 14.28
N ALA A 703 7.87 -16.02 14.31
CA ALA A 703 8.71 -16.00 13.12
C ALA A 703 8.63 -17.34 12.37
N VAL A 704 8.56 -17.24 11.04
CA VAL A 704 8.53 -18.40 10.13
C VAL A 704 9.54 -18.24 8.99
N ASP A 705 10.03 -19.34 8.47
CA ASP A 705 10.76 -19.44 7.20
C ASP A 705 9.81 -19.96 6.12
N VAL A 706 9.46 -19.13 5.16
CA VAL A 706 8.64 -19.47 4.00
C VAL A 706 9.55 -19.71 2.81
N THR A 707 9.66 -20.96 2.37
CA THR A 707 10.50 -21.34 1.23
C THR A 707 9.62 -21.58 0.00
N THR A 708 9.87 -20.84 -1.06
CA THR A 708 9.15 -20.94 -2.35
C THR A 708 10.13 -21.28 -3.45
N GLN A 709 9.76 -22.23 -4.33
CA GLN A 709 10.51 -22.59 -5.52
C GLN A 709 9.59 -22.64 -6.74
N VAL A 710 9.94 -21.91 -7.78
CA VAL A 710 9.26 -21.98 -9.07
C VAL A 710 9.75 -23.22 -9.81
N LEU A 711 8.84 -24.18 -10.02
CA LEU A 711 9.14 -25.48 -10.64
C LEU A 711 8.94 -25.48 -12.15
N GLY A 712 8.22 -24.50 -12.70
CA GLY A 712 7.90 -24.46 -14.11
C GLY A 712 6.77 -23.48 -14.40
N TYR A 713 6.28 -23.49 -15.63
CA TYR A 713 5.15 -22.65 -16.04
C TYR A 713 4.22 -23.36 -17.02
N GLN A 714 2.99 -22.86 -17.08
CA GLN A 714 1.98 -23.25 -18.07
C GLN A 714 1.84 -22.15 -19.12
N ARG A 715 1.74 -22.54 -20.37
CA ARG A 715 1.31 -21.65 -21.46
C ARG A 715 -0.19 -21.80 -21.64
N LYS A 716 -0.93 -20.69 -21.58
CA LYS A 716 -2.37 -20.66 -21.82
C LYS A 716 -2.70 -19.69 -22.94
N ARG A 717 -3.60 -20.11 -23.85
CA ARG A 717 -4.07 -19.26 -24.94
C ARG A 717 -4.87 -18.08 -24.40
N ILE A 718 -4.76 -16.94 -25.02
CA ILE A 718 -5.58 -15.76 -24.72
C ILE A 718 -6.59 -15.60 -25.86
N PRO A 719 -7.93 -15.44 -25.60
CA PRO A 719 -8.55 -15.13 -24.29
C PRO A 719 -9.12 -16.34 -23.52
N ASP A 720 -9.19 -17.54 -24.12
CA ASP A 720 -9.95 -18.69 -23.57
C ASP A 720 -9.22 -19.45 -22.45
N LEU A 721 -7.99 -19.08 -22.13
CA LEU A 721 -7.12 -19.68 -21.12
C LEU A 721 -6.88 -21.19 -21.30
N GLN A 722 -7.11 -21.73 -22.49
CA GLN A 722 -6.83 -23.12 -22.79
C GLN A 722 -5.33 -23.42 -22.58
N VAL A 723 -5.03 -24.43 -21.76
CA VAL A 723 -3.65 -24.86 -21.51
C VAL A 723 -3.06 -25.45 -22.80
N LEU A 724 -2.00 -24.81 -23.30
CA LEU A 724 -1.28 -25.22 -24.51
C LEU A 724 -0.12 -26.16 -24.19
N GLY A 725 0.38 -26.14 -22.94
CA GLY A 725 1.48 -27.00 -22.50
C GLY A 725 2.10 -26.48 -21.21
N SER A 726 2.95 -27.33 -20.60
CA SER A 726 3.75 -27.01 -19.42
C SER A 726 5.22 -27.16 -19.73
N THR A 727 6.06 -26.36 -19.08
CA THR A 727 7.52 -26.43 -19.17
C THR A 727 8.09 -26.40 -17.76
N ASP A 728 9.01 -27.30 -17.44
CA ASP A 728 9.69 -27.32 -16.15
C ASP A 728 10.86 -26.33 -16.18
N LEU A 729 11.18 -25.74 -15.03
CA LEU A 729 12.27 -24.78 -14.81
C LEU A 729 13.15 -25.29 -13.67
N ASP A 730 14.44 -25.00 -13.76
CA ASP A 730 15.43 -25.28 -12.70
C ASP A 730 15.86 -23.97 -12.04
N LEU A 731 14.97 -23.43 -11.22
CA LEU A 731 15.20 -22.18 -10.50
C LEU A 731 15.49 -22.47 -9.00
N PRO A 732 16.30 -21.65 -8.34
CA PRO A 732 16.64 -21.85 -6.93
C PRO A 732 15.43 -21.68 -6.03
N ALA A 733 15.39 -22.42 -4.93
CA ALA A 733 14.47 -22.17 -3.83
C ALA A 733 14.85 -20.85 -3.13
N ARG A 734 13.88 -20.04 -2.78
CA ARG A 734 14.05 -18.77 -2.06
C ARG A 734 13.34 -18.85 -0.73
N THR A 735 14.05 -18.53 0.35
CA THR A 735 13.49 -18.50 1.70
C THR A 735 13.30 -17.06 2.16
N LEU A 736 12.05 -16.78 2.57
CA LEU A 736 11.66 -15.53 3.20
C LEU A 736 11.49 -15.78 4.70
N ARG A 737 12.36 -15.21 5.52
CA ARG A 737 12.13 -15.14 6.97
C ARG A 737 11.21 -13.98 7.26
N THR A 738 10.01 -14.30 7.83
CA THR A 738 8.96 -13.31 8.10
C THR A 738 8.19 -13.66 9.36
N THR A 739 7.12 -12.91 9.66
CA THR A 739 6.18 -13.20 10.74
C THR A 739 4.88 -13.78 10.20
N ALA A 740 4.30 -14.72 10.93
CA ALA A 740 3.03 -15.34 10.60
C ALA A 740 2.10 -15.44 11.81
N VAL A 741 0.81 -15.41 11.54
CA VAL A 741 -0.24 -15.89 12.43
C VAL A 741 -0.72 -17.22 11.89
N TRP A 742 -1.00 -18.17 12.78
CA TRP A 742 -1.53 -19.50 12.40
C TRP A 742 -2.56 -20.02 13.36
N TRP A 743 -3.37 -20.93 12.86
CA TRP A 743 -4.27 -21.72 13.69
C TRP A 743 -4.25 -23.19 13.29
N THR A 744 -4.45 -24.04 14.30
CA THR A 744 -4.44 -25.51 14.09
C THR A 744 -5.86 -26.04 14.16
N ALA A 745 -6.11 -27.12 13.43
CA ALA A 745 -7.34 -27.91 13.50
C ALA A 745 -6.99 -29.37 13.81
N PRO A 746 -6.92 -29.76 15.11
CA PRO A 746 -6.75 -31.15 15.49
C PRO A 746 -7.87 -32.04 14.93
N ALA A 747 -7.63 -33.35 14.85
CA ALA A 747 -8.61 -34.32 14.32
C ALA A 747 -10.00 -34.20 14.96
N SER A 748 -10.05 -33.90 16.27
CA SER A 748 -11.33 -33.70 16.98
C SER A 748 -12.13 -32.48 16.48
N VAL A 749 -11.45 -31.45 16.00
CA VAL A 749 -12.10 -30.26 15.41
C VAL A 749 -12.61 -30.57 14.01
N LEU A 750 -11.83 -31.29 13.20
CA LEU A 750 -12.23 -31.77 11.87
C LEU A 750 -13.45 -32.72 11.97
N GLU A 751 -13.44 -33.65 12.92
CA GLU A 751 -14.58 -34.56 13.20
C GLU A 751 -15.84 -33.76 13.61
N THR A 752 -15.68 -32.77 14.50
CA THR A 752 -16.79 -31.88 14.93
C THR A 752 -17.36 -31.09 13.76
N ALA A 753 -16.51 -30.61 12.85
CA ALA A 753 -16.90 -29.94 11.64
C ALA A 753 -17.54 -30.84 10.58
N GLY A 754 -17.47 -32.20 10.77
CA GLY A 754 -17.88 -33.16 9.76
C GLY A 754 -17.06 -33.05 8.46
N VAL A 755 -15.76 -32.77 8.61
CA VAL A 755 -14.79 -32.68 7.51
C VAL A 755 -13.98 -33.97 7.50
N ALA A 756 -14.11 -34.76 6.44
CA ALA A 756 -13.34 -35.99 6.29
C ALA A 756 -11.86 -35.66 6.04
N GLU A 757 -10.96 -36.58 6.36
CA GLU A 757 -9.51 -36.39 6.18
C GLU A 757 -9.15 -36.07 4.72
N GLU A 758 -9.84 -36.65 3.75
CA GLU A 758 -9.70 -36.41 2.32
C GLU A 758 -10.18 -35.03 1.87
N ASP A 759 -11.15 -34.40 2.58
CA ASP A 759 -11.71 -33.06 2.28
C ASP A 759 -10.97 -31.95 3.03
N ALA A 760 -10.20 -32.29 4.07
CA ALA A 760 -9.49 -31.31 4.91
C ALA A 760 -8.57 -30.38 4.11
N PRO A 761 -7.78 -30.84 3.11
CA PRO A 761 -6.97 -29.93 2.31
C PRO A 761 -7.79 -28.86 1.60
N GLY A 762 -8.95 -29.20 1.03
CA GLY A 762 -9.84 -28.28 0.34
C GLY A 762 -10.50 -27.27 1.28
N ALA A 763 -10.91 -27.73 2.48
CA ALA A 763 -11.51 -26.88 3.49
C ALA A 763 -10.52 -25.84 4.05
N LEU A 764 -9.31 -26.28 4.40
CA LEU A 764 -8.23 -25.41 4.91
C LEU A 764 -7.80 -24.38 3.87
N HIS A 765 -7.62 -24.81 2.63
CA HIS A 765 -7.20 -23.95 1.52
C HIS A 765 -8.25 -22.88 1.19
N ALA A 766 -9.53 -23.24 1.20
CA ALA A 766 -10.61 -22.28 1.01
C ALA A 766 -10.69 -21.26 2.18
N ALA A 767 -10.49 -21.72 3.42
CA ALA A 767 -10.42 -20.85 4.60
C ALA A 767 -9.21 -19.91 4.56
N GLU A 768 -8.04 -20.39 4.13
CA GLU A 768 -6.81 -19.59 3.95
C GLU A 768 -7.03 -18.45 2.97
N HIS A 769 -7.49 -18.75 1.75
CA HIS A 769 -7.70 -17.76 0.70
C HIS A 769 -8.66 -16.65 1.13
N ALA A 770 -9.78 -17.01 1.73
CA ALA A 770 -10.75 -16.04 2.21
C ALA A 770 -10.19 -15.22 3.38
N SER A 771 -9.41 -15.82 4.29
CA SER A 771 -8.77 -15.11 5.40
C SER A 771 -7.78 -14.04 4.90
N ILE A 772 -6.93 -14.37 3.93
CA ILE A 772 -6.03 -13.40 3.27
C ILE A 772 -6.85 -12.28 2.61
N GLY A 773 -7.96 -12.64 1.95
CA GLY A 773 -8.85 -11.68 1.29
C GLY A 773 -9.50 -10.68 2.26
N LEU A 774 -9.81 -11.10 3.47
CA LEU A 774 -10.57 -10.31 4.47
C LEU A 774 -9.69 -9.55 5.48
N LEU A 775 -8.41 -9.90 5.68
CA LEU A 775 -7.54 -9.18 6.62
C LEU A 775 -7.41 -7.67 6.29
N PRO A 776 -7.40 -7.23 5.01
CA PRO A 776 -7.43 -5.81 4.67
C PRO A 776 -8.64 -5.03 5.19
N LEU A 777 -9.69 -5.69 5.64
CA LEU A 777 -10.83 -5.07 6.33
C LEU A 777 -10.42 -4.50 7.71
N LEU A 778 -9.43 -5.09 8.35
CA LEU A 778 -9.05 -4.82 9.74
C LEU A 778 -7.69 -4.14 9.86
N ALA A 779 -6.81 -4.31 8.87
CA ALA A 779 -5.46 -3.73 8.81
C ALA A 779 -5.27 -2.90 7.54
N THR A 780 -4.39 -1.89 7.59
CA THR A 780 -4.05 -1.08 6.41
C THR A 780 -3.09 -1.80 5.47
N CYS A 781 -3.46 -3.00 5.02
CA CYS A 781 -2.71 -3.80 4.05
C CYS A 781 -3.50 -4.01 2.75
N ASP A 782 -2.82 -4.51 1.73
CA ASP A 782 -3.42 -5.11 0.54
C ASP A 782 -3.25 -6.64 0.62
N ARG A 783 -4.08 -7.42 -0.07
CA ARG A 783 -3.89 -8.87 -0.14
C ARG A 783 -2.52 -9.28 -0.72
N TRP A 784 -1.86 -8.38 -1.45
CA TRP A 784 -0.51 -8.60 -1.97
C TRP A 784 0.58 -8.45 -0.91
N ASP A 785 0.29 -7.77 0.20
CA ASP A 785 1.19 -7.62 1.35
C ASP A 785 1.22 -8.89 2.23
N LEU A 786 0.36 -9.88 1.92
CA LEU A 786 0.18 -11.11 2.67
C LEU A 786 0.44 -12.33 1.79
N GLY A 787 0.87 -13.42 2.39
CA GLY A 787 0.90 -14.75 1.83
C GLY A 787 0.26 -15.76 2.79
N GLY A 788 0.08 -16.98 2.33
CA GLY A 788 -0.43 -18.04 3.19
C GLY A 788 -0.01 -19.43 2.75
N LEU A 789 -0.21 -20.36 3.65
CA LEU A 789 -0.07 -21.79 3.43
C LEU A 789 -1.09 -22.54 4.28
N SER A 790 -1.74 -23.52 3.70
CA SER A 790 -2.57 -24.47 4.42
C SER A 790 -2.11 -25.89 4.16
N THR A 791 -2.11 -26.73 5.20
CA THR A 791 -1.71 -28.12 5.10
C THR A 791 -2.56 -28.99 6.04
N ALA A 792 -2.91 -30.20 5.58
CA ALA A 792 -3.66 -31.14 6.40
C ALA A 792 -2.82 -31.73 7.55
N LEU A 793 -1.49 -31.70 7.44
CA LEU A 793 -0.57 -32.09 8.50
C LEU A 793 0.71 -31.29 8.39
N HIS A 794 0.95 -30.41 9.36
CA HIS A 794 2.17 -29.61 9.44
C HIS A 794 3.20 -30.31 10.34
N ALA A 795 4.47 -30.31 9.91
CA ALA A 795 5.51 -31.02 10.63
C ALA A 795 5.76 -30.50 12.05
N ASP A 796 5.74 -29.19 12.26
CA ASP A 796 6.04 -28.56 13.54
C ASP A 796 4.85 -28.59 14.51
N THR A 797 3.62 -28.46 14.01
CA THR A 797 2.42 -28.45 14.86
C THR A 797 1.83 -29.84 15.08
N GLY A 798 2.12 -30.80 14.20
CA GLY A 798 1.53 -32.13 14.21
C GLY A 798 0.03 -32.16 13.86
N HIS A 799 -0.54 -31.06 13.39
CA HIS A 799 -1.97 -30.90 13.10
C HIS A 799 -2.20 -30.24 11.73
N ALA A 800 -3.43 -30.30 11.25
CA ALA A 800 -3.87 -29.48 10.15
C ALA A 800 -3.72 -28.02 10.55
N THR A 801 -3.08 -27.22 9.70
CA THR A 801 -2.68 -25.84 10.05
C THR A 801 -2.88 -24.88 8.87
N VAL A 802 -3.38 -23.71 9.18
CA VAL A 802 -3.44 -22.55 8.26
C VAL A 802 -2.52 -21.46 8.76
N PHE A 803 -1.63 -21.00 7.91
CA PHE A 803 -0.74 -19.86 8.12
C PHE A 803 -1.18 -18.69 7.26
N VAL A 804 -1.12 -17.49 7.83
CA VAL A 804 -1.14 -16.22 7.07
C VAL A 804 0.07 -15.40 7.51
N HIS A 805 0.92 -15.05 6.57
CA HIS A 805 2.20 -14.41 6.84
C HIS A 805 2.36 -13.09 6.08
N ASP A 806 3.19 -12.21 6.59
CA ASP A 806 3.60 -11.00 5.91
C ASP A 806 4.49 -11.33 4.70
N ALA A 807 4.33 -10.61 3.59
CA ALA A 807 5.11 -10.82 2.37
C ALA A 807 6.47 -10.07 2.38
N TYR A 808 6.94 -9.66 3.55
CA TYR A 808 8.14 -8.84 3.71
C TYR A 808 9.12 -9.47 4.71
N PRO A 809 10.44 -9.32 4.48
CA PRO A 809 11.45 -9.80 5.43
C PRO A 809 11.22 -9.24 6.84
N GLY A 810 11.21 -10.12 7.84
CA GLY A 810 10.98 -9.75 9.24
C GLY A 810 9.57 -9.30 9.57
N GLY A 811 8.64 -9.30 8.60
CA GLY A 811 7.27 -8.86 8.75
C GLY A 811 7.05 -7.37 8.56
N ALA A 812 5.80 -6.98 8.41
CA ALA A 812 5.34 -5.58 8.32
C ALA A 812 4.37 -5.22 9.47
N GLY A 813 4.07 -6.19 10.35
CA GLY A 813 3.15 -6.07 11.47
C GLY A 813 1.70 -6.45 11.15
N PHE A 814 1.40 -6.88 9.93
CA PHE A 814 0.03 -7.26 9.55
C PHE A 814 -0.37 -8.59 10.18
N ALA A 815 0.51 -9.61 10.17
CA ALA A 815 0.29 -10.89 10.83
C ALA A 815 0.12 -10.72 12.34
N GLU A 816 0.91 -9.86 12.98
CA GLU A 816 0.77 -9.53 14.41
C GLU A 816 -0.58 -8.88 14.69
N HIS A 817 -1.00 -7.95 13.84
CA HIS A 817 -2.34 -7.35 13.98
C HIS A 817 -3.45 -8.39 13.77
N GLY A 818 -3.31 -9.27 12.78
CA GLY A 818 -4.20 -10.40 12.54
C GLY A 818 -4.32 -11.31 13.77
N PHE A 819 -3.22 -11.57 14.47
CA PHE A 819 -3.21 -12.33 15.72
C PHE A 819 -4.10 -11.66 16.78
N ARG A 820 -4.01 -10.34 16.96
CA ARG A 820 -4.77 -9.59 17.97
C ARG A 820 -6.28 -9.53 17.67
N VAL A 821 -6.67 -9.52 16.40
CA VAL A 821 -8.08 -9.41 15.98
C VAL A 821 -8.68 -10.74 15.49
N GLY A 822 -8.03 -11.85 15.80
CA GLY A 822 -8.33 -13.20 15.27
C GLY A 822 -9.80 -13.60 15.25
N PRO A 823 -10.54 -13.51 16.38
CA PRO A 823 -11.94 -13.89 16.42
C PRO A 823 -12.82 -13.07 15.48
N VAL A 824 -12.61 -11.74 15.40
CA VAL A 824 -13.36 -10.85 14.51
C VAL A 824 -13.03 -11.15 13.04
N TRP A 825 -11.74 -11.37 12.76
CA TRP A 825 -11.26 -11.71 11.44
C TRP A 825 -11.81 -13.03 10.90
N LEU A 826 -11.73 -14.11 11.70
CA LEU A 826 -12.25 -15.42 11.27
C LEU A 826 -13.78 -15.43 11.16
N ARG A 827 -14.51 -14.67 12.00
CA ARG A 827 -15.96 -14.49 11.83
C ARG A 827 -16.29 -13.81 10.50
N ALA A 828 -15.64 -12.70 10.17
CA ALA A 828 -15.83 -12.02 8.89
C ALA A 828 -15.50 -12.94 7.70
N THR A 829 -14.43 -13.74 7.81
CA THR A 829 -14.03 -14.73 6.81
C THR A 829 -15.13 -15.77 6.59
N ARG A 830 -15.63 -16.36 7.67
CA ARG A 830 -16.70 -17.37 7.61
C ARG A 830 -17.97 -16.80 7.00
N ASP A 831 -18.36 -15.57 7.42
CA ASP A 831 -19.57 -14.91 6.95
C ASP A 831 -19.49 -14.58 5.45
N ALA A 832 -18.34 -14.11 4.97
CA ALA A 832 -18.11 -13.86 3.55
C ALA A 832 -18.23 -15.12 2.69
N ILE A 833 -17.67 -16.25 3.15
CA ILE A 833 -17.80 -17.54 2.44
C ILE A 833 -19.26 -17.98 2.43
N ALA A 834 -19.94 -17.94 3.59
CA ALA A 834 -21.30 -18.46 3.76
C ALA A 834 -22.34 -17.60 2.99
N ALA A 835 -22.16 -16.29 2.93
CA ALA A 835 -23.08 -15.39 2.23
C ALA A 835 -23.00 -15.48 0.71
N CYS A 836 -21.93 -16.00 0.15
CA CYS A 836 -21.80 -16.11 -1.31
C CYS A 836 -22.76 -17.18 -1.87
N PRO A 837 -23.58 -16.88 -2.88
CA PRO A 837 -24.59 -17.81 -3.41
C PRO A 837 -24.02 -18.94 -4.29
N CYS A 838 -22.72 -18.86 -4.69
CA CYS A 838 -22.13 -19.88 -5.55
C CYS A 838 -22.10 -21.27 -4.87
N PRO A 839 -22.29 -22.39 -5.61
CA PRO A 839 -22.39 -23.71 -5.00
C PRO A 839 -21.03 -24.28 -4.54
N SER A 840 -19.95 -24.04 -5.29
CA SER A 840 -18.67 -24.75 -5.09
C SER A 840 -17.45 -23.86 -4.81
N GLY A 841 -17.62 -22.53 -4.86
CA GLY A 841 -16.55 -21.57 -4.70
C GLY A 841 -16.26 -20.77 -5.97
N CYS A 842 -16.10 -19.46 -5.84
CA CYS A 842 -15.87 -18.52 -6.94
C CYS A 842 -14.85 -17.45 -6.50
N PRO A 843 -14.40 -16.56 -7.41
CA PRO A 843 -13.50 -15.46 -7.07
C PRO A 843 -14.05 -14.52 -5.99
N ALA A 844 -15.37 -14.43 -5.84
CA ALA A 844 -16.03 -13.62 -4.82
C ALA A 844 -16.02 -14.24 -3.41
N CYS A 845 -15.50 -15.46 -3.20
CA CYS A 845 -15.47 -16.10 -1.87
C CYS A 845 -14.16 -16.81 -1.54
N VAL A 846 -13.80 -17.90 -2.24
CA VAL A 846 -12.68 -18.76 -1.84
C VAL A 846 -11.58 -18.90 -2.90
N GLN A 847 -11.78 -18.41 -4.13
CA GLN A 847 -10.74 -18.47 -5.14
C GLN A 847 -9.79 -17.27 -5.01
N SER A 848 -8.49 -17.52 -5.17
CA SER A 848 -7.45 -16.49 -5.10
C SER A 848 -6.68 -16.41 -6.42
N PRO A 849 -6.46 -15.22 -6.98
CA PRO A 849 -5.59 -15.05 -8.15
C PRO A 849 -4.12 -15.31 -7.86
N LYS A 850 -3.72 -15.36 -6.58
CA LYS A 850 -2.34 -15.63 -6.12
C LYS A 850 -2.06 -17.12 -5.93
N CYS A 851 -3.05 -18.00 -6.11
CA CYS A 851 -2.90 -19.41 -5.79
C CYS A 851 -1.96 -20.14 -6.77
N GLY A 852 -0.84 -20.65 -6.25
CA GLY A 852 0.13 -21.45 -7.02
C GLY A 852 -0.41 -22.79 -7.49
N ASN A 853 -1.47 -23.31 -6.83
CA ASN A 853 -2.12 -24.60 -7.13
C ASN A 853 -3.34 -24.45 -8.05
N ALA A 854 -3.49 -23.29 -8.73
CA ALA A 854 -4.64 -23.03 -9.60
C ALA A 854 -6.00 -23.22 -8.92
N ASN A 855 -6.10 -22.86 -7.64
CA ASN A 855 -7.31 -22.99 -6.81
C ASN A 855 -7.82 -24.45 -6.65
N ASN A 856 -6.94 -25.43 -6.55
CA ASN A 856 -7.31 -26.83 -6.41
C ASN A 856 -6.42 -27.54 -5.36
N PRO A 857 -7.01 -28.30 -4.39
CA PRO A 857 -8.45 -28.42 -4.14
C PRO A 857 -9.03 -27.22 -3.37
N LEU A 858 -10.33 -26.95 -3.54
CA LEU A 858 -11.10 -26.04 -2.71
C LEU A 858 -12.44 -26.68 -2.34
N ASP A 859 -12.82 -26.61 -1.06
CA ASP A 859 -14.14 -27.00 -0.58
C ASP A 859 -14.76 -25.87 0.24
N LYS A 860 -15.65 -25.13 -0.40
CA LYS A 860 -16.38 -24.00 0.20
C LYS A 860 -17.24 -24.42 1.38
N ALA A 861 -18.01 -25.51 1.23
CA ALA A 861 -18.96 -25.94 2.26
C ALA A 861 -18.24 -26.50 3.49
N ALA A 862 -17.16 -27.26 3.28
CA ALA A 862 -16.32 -27.76 4.35
C ALA A 862 -15.57 -26.62 5.07
N ALA A 863 -15.13 -25.57 4.34
CA ALA A 863 -14.48 -24.42 4.95
C ALA A 863 -15.40 -23.67 5.93
N VAL A 864 -16.68 -23.48 5.58
CA VAL A 864 -17.65 -22.85 6.49
C VAL A 864 -17.81 -23.70 7.77
N ARG A 865 -18.02 -25.00 7.63
CA ARG A 865 -18.17 -25.90 8.79
C ARG A 865 -16.92 -25.93 9.67
N LEU A 866 -15.73 -25.93 9.05
CA LEU A 866 -14.45 -25.89 9.75
C LEU A 866 -14.28 -24.59 10.53
N LEU A 867 -14.55 -23.45 9.91
CA LEU A 867 -14.48 -22.13 10.57
C LEU A 867 -15.53 -22.01 11.70
N ASP A 868 -16.74 -22.57 11.54
CA ASP A 868 -17.74 -22.64 12.61
C ASP A 868 -17.23 -23.46 13.81
N ALA A 869 -16.58 -24.60 13.56
CA ALA A 869 -16.01 -25.43 14.62
C ALA A 869 -14.83 -24.75 15.33
N VAL A 870 -13.97 -24.04 14.62
CA VAL A 870 -12.86 -23.24 15.20
C VAL A 870 -13.43 -22.09 16.03
N LEU A 871 -14.39 -21.33 15.49
CA LEU A 871 -15.00 -20.17 16.14
C LEU A 871 -15.84 -20.52 17.37
N ALA A 872 -16.36 -21.75 17.45
CA ALA A 872 -17.05 -22.23 18.65
C ALA A 872 -16.15 -22.24 19.91
N HIS A 873 -14.83 -22.23 19.72
CA HIS A 873 -13.82 -22.21 20.76
C HIS A 873 -13.14 -20.83 20.92
N ALA A 874 -13.39 -19.91 19.99
CA ALA A 874 -12.77 -18.59 20.03
C ALA A 874 -13.35 -17.72 21.16
N PRO A 875 -12.56 -16.79 21.75
CA PRO A 875 -13.06 -15.81 22.72
C PRO A 875 -14.24 -15.00 22.15
N THR A 876 -15.22 -14.69 23.00
CA THR A 876 -16.33 -13.79 22.67
C THR A 876 -15.93 -12.34 22.95
N ASP A 877 -16.55 -11.39 22.24
CA ASP A 877 -16.25 -9.95 22.38
C ASP A 877 -16.56 -9.40 23.81
N ASP A 878 -17.33 -10.14 24.63
CA ASP A 878 -17.67 -9.81 26.02
C ASP A 878 -16.69 -10.41 27.05
N ASP A 879 -15.62 -11.10 26.63
CA ASP A 879 -14.64 -11.67 27.55
C ASP A 879 -13.65 -10.57 28.00
N PRO A 880 -13.71 -10.12 29.29
CA PRO A 880 -12.82 -9.07 29.80
C PRO A 880 -11.33 -9.48 29.78
N HIS A 881 -11.01 -10.76 29.60
CA HIS A 881 -9.64 -11.26 29.49
C HIS A 881 -9.09 -11.24 28.05
N ALA A 882 -9.94 -11.03 27.05
CA ALA A 882 -9.50 -10.89 25.64
C ALA A 882 -8.70 -9.61 25.39
N THR A 883 -8.89 -8.57 26.22
CA THR A 883 -8.24 -7.25 26.11
C THR A 883 -7.00 -7.10 27.03
N GLU A 884 -6.81 -7.97 28.02
CA GLU A 884 -5.71 -7.87 29.00
C GLU A 884 -4.46 -8.72 28.68
N GLN A 885 -4.43 -9.45 27.57
CA GLN A 885 -3.23 -10.18 27.16
C GLN A 885 -2.25 -9.27 26.37
N HIS A 886 -2.03 -8.06 26.88
CA HIS A 886 -0.79 -7.38 26.54
C HIS A 886 0.34 -8.10 27.27
N PRO A 887 1.40 -8.57 26.58
CA PRO A 887 2.64 -8.83 27.27
C PRO A 887 3.10 -7.51 27.87
N THR A 888 2.98 -7.37 29.18
CA THR A 888 3.79 -6.40 29.92
C THR A 888 5.24 -6.73 29.56
N GLN A 889 5.81 -5.94 28.69
CA GLN A 889 7.25 -5.96 28.45
C GLN A 889 7.97 -5.75 29.79
N PRO A 890 8.99 -6.57 30.08
CA PRO A 890 9.95 -6.27 31.18
C PRO A 890 10.82 -5.07 30.80
#